data_ddaadd3892f8280027528262c1ff0667
#
_entry.id   ddaadd3892f8280027528262c1ff0667
#
_cell.length_a   1.000
_cell.length_b   1.000
_cell.length_c   1.000
_cell.angle_alpha   90.00
_cell.angle_beta   90.00
_cell.angle_gamma   90.00
#
_symmetry.space_group_name_H-M   'P 1'
#
loop_
_entity.id
_entity.type
_entity.pdbx_description
1 polymer ?
#
loop_
_entity_poly.entity_id
_entity_poly.type
_entity_poly.pdbx_seq_one_letter_code
_entity_poly.pdbx_strand_id
1 'polypeptide(L)'
;MARGRRLASPGWRELPEWHERCGVVGIICQDASAAERGMYSLQALQHRGQESAGIACASPGEGIRLHKGMGLVSEVFNQGAVGRLNGNIAIGHVLYSKGGLSGVSDAEPLLFHYPWGDVAIATNGSLVNAEELRASLGAAGAAFQTTSDAELIGCLLAKHGSESLENKVRQCMMELEGAYSAVIMTRGTLVAMRDPGGFRPLCLGKFPGGWAVASESCALDVIGAELLGQVEPGEIVIIDKEGLRKAEGRPCSGRSMCIFEYVYFARPDSIIEGVNVSQARHEMGRMLAREHKVKADIVVPVPEAGVEAGLGFARESGIPFEYGLVRNRYLGRTFIRPEPGARRLGVRLKLNAVRQAVNGKHVLVVDDSIVRGTTSTRLVRLLREAGAKSVGLMIASPPVTHPCYYGIGTTLANDECLAASNGASSVLRMTGADSLNYLSREGLLEAMKNAGARDMGFCLGCFDGCYPVVASGRSEKPETPDEFESLEGSGDSEKSEKAGTGKEERATYAAAGVDIDRGMKSVELIKDVLERMPSDRFISGLGGFGGSFVLDAGGSEDIVLVAGTDGVGTKLRIAIEANRHDTIGIDAVAMCVNDVITSGAKPLFFLDYLAQGRIEPEKVQAIVSGVAEGCMRAGCVLLGGETAEMPGFYGGDDYDIAGFAVGAVKRSKVIDGSTIQSGDILIGLASSGLHSNGFSLARHVLFDMACLSLSDEPRELGRPLVEELLEPTVIYVKSILNLAEAVKIRGLAHITGGGLIDNPPRMLPPGLAIRVDLGSWHVPPIFNFLQQLGNVEDHEMRRTFNMGLGFIVAVRPHDVDLALETLIALGERCCVVGQVIPGNGEVLFVNE
;
A
#
# COMPACT_ATOMS: atom_id res chain seq x y z
N MET A 1 16.38 19.00 47.21
CA MET A 1 15.24 19.44 46.34
C MET A 1 15.61 19.11 44.90
N ALA A 2 15.24 17.95 44.43
CA ALA A 2 15.53 17.50 43.09
C ALA A 2 14.19 17.52 42.28
N ARG A 3 14.12 18.39 41.27
CA ARG A 3 13.00 18.44 40.33
C ARG A 3 13.19 17.34 39.30
N GLY A 4 12.36 16.30 39.39
CA GLY A 4 12.27 15.27 38.37
C GLY A 4 11.79 15.84 37.04
N ARG A 5 12.61 15.69 36.01
CA ARG A 5 12.15 15.82 34.61
C ARG A 5 11.32 14.59 34.26
N ARG A 6 10.04 14.79 33.98
CA ARG A 6 9.23 13.79 33.29
C ARG A 6 9.80 13.66 31.88
N LEU A 7 10.31 12.50 31.56
CA LEU A 7 10.58 12.09 30.19
C LEU A 7 9.24 11.95 29.48
N ALA A 8 9.06 12.70 28.40
CA ALA A 8 7.97 12.52 27.48
C ALA A 8 8.05 11.11 26.88
N SER A 9 6.93 10.40 26.91
CA SER A 9 6.76 9.12 26.22
C SER A 9 7.08 9.31 24.73
N PRO A 10 7.86 8.40 24.10
CA PRO A 10 8.09 8.46 22.65
C PRO A 10 6.76 8.29 21.95
N GLY A 11 6.38 9.25 21.11
CA GLY A 11 5.25 9.13 20.21
C GLY A 11 5.46 7.90 19.32
N TRP A 12 4.40 7.15 19.14
CA TRP A 12 4.31 6.01 18.26
C TRP A 12 4.64 6.47 16.83
N ARG A 13 5.86 6.18 16.37
CA ARG A 13 6.18 6.24 14.95
C ARG A 13 5.63 4.96 14.32
N GLU A 14 4.82 5.11 13.28
CA GLU A 14 4.41 4.00 12.44
C GLU A 14 5.64 3.20 12.01
N LEU A 15 5.57 1.89 12.23
CA LEU A 15 6.60 0.96 11.82
C LEU A 15 6.65 0.95 10.28
N PRO A 16 7.84 1.00 9.65
CA PRO A 16 7.93 0.82 8.21
C PRO A 16 7.34 -0.53 7.80
N GLU A 17 6.65 -0.53 6.69
CA GLU A 17 6.01 -1.72 6.10
C GLU A 17 7.05 -2.82 5.89
N TRP A 18 6.88 -3.95 6.57
CA TRP A 18 7.77 -5.10 6.50
C TRP A 18 7.40 -5.97 5.30
N HIS A 19 8.35 -6.16 4.39
CA HIS A 19 8.07 -6.87 3.13
C HIS A 19 9.28 -7.67 2.73
N GLU A 20 9.19 -9.03 2.76
CA GLU A 20 10.11 -9.81 1.94
C GLU A 20 9.58 -11.22 1.72
N ARG A 21 9.38 -11.57 0.47
CA ARG A 21 9.37 -12.94 -0.05
C ARG A 21 10.50 -12.98 -1.05
N CYS A 22 11.50 -13.81 -0.82
CA CYS A 22 12.72 -13.80 -1.61
C CYS A 22 13.19 -15.21 -1.91
N GLY A 23 14.00 -15.34 -2.94
CA GLY A 23 14.76 -16.55 -3.22
C GLY A 23 16.23 -16.21 -3.32
N VAL A 24 17.06 -16.95 -2.62
CA VAL A 24 18.52 -16.85 -2.65
C VAL A 24 19.15 -18.06 -3.31
N VAL A 25 20.28 -17.83 -3.98
CA VAL A 25 21.14 -18.88 -4.51
C VAL A 25 22.61 -18.52 -4.29
N GLY A 26 23.44 -19.51 -4.01
CA GLY A 26 24.90 -19.40 -3.97
C GLY A 26 25.52 -20.56 -4.72
N ILE A 27 26.50 -20.28 -5.59
CA ILE A 27 27.19 -21.28 -6.42
C ILE A 27 28.68 -21.07 -6.32
N ILE A 28 29.39 -22.16 -6.17
CA ILE A 28 30.84 -22.21 -6.32
C ILE A 28 31.21 -23.38 -7.20
N CYS A 29 32.06 -23.18 -8.22
CA CYS A 29 32.45 -24.19 -9.18
C CYS A 29 33.90 -24.03 -9.61
N GLN A 30 34.44 -25.06 -10.27
CA GLN A 30 35.81 -25.06 -10.78
C GLN A 30 35.96 -24.28 -12.10
N ASP A 31 34.87 -24.19 -12.86
CA ASP A 31 34.77 -23.43 -14.10
C ASP A 31 34.19 -22.02 -13.88
N ALA A 32 34.14 -21.23 -14.95
CA ALA A 32 33.66 -19.87 -14.90
C ALA A 32 32.11 -19.75 -15.10
N SER A 33 31.34 -20.80 -14.87
CA SER A 33 29.89 -20.88 -15.15
C SER A 33 28.99 -20.54 -13.95
N ALA A 34 29.55 -20.02 -12.85
CA ALA A 34 28.76 -19.79 -11.62
C ALA A 34 27.59 -18.83 -11.84
N ALA A 35 27.77 -17.74 -12.58
CA ALA A 35 26.69 -16.78 -12.86
C ALA A 35 25.59 -17.36 -13.75
N GLU A 36 25.95 -18.17 -14.76
CA GLU A 36 24.99 -18.83 -15.64
C GLU A 36 24.14 -19.85 -14.87
N ARG A 37 24.77 -20.69 -14.05
CA ARG A 37 24.06 -21.61 -13.15
C ARG A 37 23.20 -20.87 -12.16
N GLY A 38 23.68 -19.75 -11.60
CA GLY A 38 22.93 -18.88 -10.72
C GLY A 38 21.67 -18.33 -11.40
N MET A 39 21.78 -17.89 -12.66
CA MET A 39 20.63 -17.42 -13.45
C MET A 39 19.56 -18.51 -13.63
N TYR A 40 19.94 -19.74 -14.02
CA TYR A 40 18.99 -20.85 -14.17
C TYR A 40 18.35 -21.22 -12.84
N SER A 41 19.12 -21.23 -11.75
CA SER A 41 18.59 -21.46 -10.41
C SER A 41 17.61 -20.38 -9.99
N LEU A 42 17.88 -19.09 -10.28
CA LEU A 42 16.94 -17.98 -10.00
C LEU A 42 15.69 -18.06 -10.87
N GLN A 43 15.78 -18.52 -12.12
CA GLN A 43 14.59 -18.78 -12.94
C GLN A 43 13.70 -19.85 -12.32
N ALA A 44 14.27 -20.91 -11.74
CA ALA A 44 13.51 -21.92 -11.00
C ALA A 44 12.86 -21.34 -9.73
N LEU A 45 13.47 -20.32 -9.11
CA LEU A 45 12.97 -19.60 -7.94
C LEU A 45 12.10 -18.38 -8.28
N GLN A 46 11.77 -18.12 -9.55
CA GLN A 46 11.01 -16.92 -9.96
C GLN A 46 9.65 -16.78 -9.28
N HIS A 47 9.05 -17.87 -8.85
CA HIS A 47 7.78 -17.86 -8.10
C HIS A 47 7.93 -17.22 -6.70
N ARG A 48 9.15 -17.12 -6.18
CA ARG A 48 9.48 -16.48 -4.90
C ARG A 48 9.66 -14.96 -5.01
N GLY A 49 10.07 -14.43 -6.17
CA GLY A 49 10.26 -13.00 -6.39
C GLY A 49 10.10 -12.62 -7.86
N GLN A 50 9.41 -11.51 -8.16
CA GLN A 50 9.11 -11.04 -9.52
C GLN A 50 9.36 -9.54 -9.72
N GLU A 51 9.83 -8.83 -8.70
CA GLU A 51 10.03 -7.37 -8.77
C GLU A 51 11.44 -6.98 -9.16
N SER A 52 12.42 -7.70 -8.64
CA SER A 52 13.81 -7.52 -9.04
C SER A 52 14.58 -8.83 -9.05
N ALA A 53 15.67 -8.85 -9.79
CA ALA A 53 16.64 -9.94 -9.80
C ALA A 53 18.05 -9.37 -9.80
N GLY A 54 18.99 -10.10 -9.18
CA GLY A 54 20.40 -9.72 -9.17
C GLY A 54 21.32 -10.90 -9.01
N ILE A 55 22.52 -10.78 -9.59
CA ILE A 55 23.63 -11.73 -9.43
C ILE A 55 24.92 -10.95 -9.19
N ALA A 56 25.63 -11.33 -8.13
CA ALA A 56 27.02 -10.95 -7.90
C ALA A 56 27.92 -12.15 -8.23
N CYS A 57 29.02 -11.92 -8.94
CA CYS A 57 29.94 -12.96 -9.39
C CYS A 57 31.39 -12.52 -9.22
N ALA A 58 32.28 -13.45 -8.86
CA ALA A 58 33.69 -13.21 -8.71
C ALA A 58 34.55 -14.32 -9.40
N SER A 59 35.70 -13.90 -9.90
CA SER A 59 36.78 -14.76 -10.33
C SER A 59 37.99 -14.61 -9.40
N PRO A 60 38.85 -15.64 -9.30
CA PRO A 60 40.10 -15.52 -8.56
C PRO A 60 40.98 -14.38 -9.14
N GLY A 61 41.37 -13.44 -8.27
CA GLY A 61 42.22 -12.29 -8.63
C GLY A 61 41.47 -11.08 -9.22
N GLU A 62 40.15 -11.16 -9.46
CA GLU A 62 39.31 -10.03 -9.90
C GLU A 62 38.37 -9.56 -8.77
N GLY A 63 37.83 -8.35 -8.91
CA GLY A 63 36.79 -7.83 -8.00
C GLY A 63 35.45 -8.53 -8.19
N ILE A 64 34.53 -8.32 -7.24
CA ILE A 64 33.16 -8.79 -7.40
C ILE A 64 32.44 -7.91 -8.42
N ARG A 65 31.82 -8.53 -9.42
CA ARG A 65 30.97 -7.90 -10.43
C ARG A 65 29.51 -8.12 -10.04
N LEU A 66 28.72 -7.08 -10.11
CA LEU A 66 27.30 -7.09 -9.76
C LEU A 66 26.47 -6.64 -10.96
N HIS A 67 25.41 -7.40 -11.27
CA HIS A 67 24.34 -6.98 -12.17
C HIS A 67 23.01 -7.24 -11.52
N LYS A 68 22.17 -6.19 -11.39
CA LYS A 68 20.84 -6.27 -10.82
C LYS A 68 19.91 -5.28 -11.50
N GLY A 69 18.62 -5.55 -11.45
CA GLY A 69 17.61 -4.70 -12.07
C GLY A 69 16.21 -5.05 -11.60
N MET A 70 15.27 -4.15 -11.90
CA MET A 70 13.85 -4.40 -11.69
C MET A 70 13.31 -5.29 -12.80
N GLY A 71 12.41 -6.21 -12.46
CA GLY A 71 11.76 -7.14 -13.39
C GLY A 71 12.10 -8.61 -13.16
N LEU A 72 11.64 -9.47 -14.06
CA LEU A 72 11.86 -10.90 -14.01
C LEU A 72 13.33 -11.25 -14.34
N VAL A 73 13.78 -12.42 -13.90
CA VAL A 73 15.13 -12.91 -14.20
C VAL A 73 15.42 -12.86 -15.70
N SER A 74 14.47 -13.26 -16.54
CA SER A 74 14.60 -13.22 -18.01
C SER A 74 14.66 -11.80 -18.60
N GLU A 75 14.14 -10.82 -17.91
CA GLU A 75 14.17 -9.40 -18.32
C GLU A 75 15.49 -8.74 -17.90
N VAL A 76 15.93 -9.02 -16.67
CA VAL A 76 17.18 -8.47 -16.12
C VAL A 76 18.41 -9.10 -16.73
N PHE A 77 18.38 -10.43 -16.97
CA PHE A 77 19.52 -11.20 -17.47
C PHE A 77 19.32 -11.63 -18.93
N ASN A 78 19.67 -10.74 -19.86
CA ASN A 78 19.83 -11.11 -21.27
C ASN A 78 21.20 -11.77 -21.50
N GLN A 79 21.40 -12.39 -22.68
CA GLN A 79 22.66 -13.09 -23.01
C GLN A 79 23.92 -12.21 -22.84
N GLY A 80 23.85 -10.93 -23.13
CA GLY A 80 24.96 -9.99 -22.96
C GLY A 80 25.27 -9.62 -21.50
N ALA A 81 24.27 -9.65 -20.63
CA ALA A 81 24.43 -9.33 -19.19
C ALA A 81 25.12 -10.47 -18.45
N VAL A 82 24.68 -11.70 -18.69
CA VAL A 82 25.28 -12.91 -18.06
C VAL A 82 26.72 -13.10 -18.52
N GLY A 83 27.02 -12.90 -19.81
CA GLY A 83 28.38 -13.03 -20.34
C GLY A 83 29.41 -12.07 -19.74
N ARG A 84 28.96 -10.97 -19.14
CA ARG A 84 29.81 -10.02 -18.36
C ARG A 84 30.08 -10.47 -16.94
N LEU A 85 29.31 -11.42 -16.43
CA LEU A 85 29.44 -11.98 -15.08
C LEU A 85 30.22 -13.30 -15.12
N ASN A 86 31.45 -13.25 -15.61
CA ASN A 86 32.28 -14.42 -15.68
C ASN A 86 32.98 -14.68 -14.34
N GLY A 87 32.82 -15.86 -13.76
CA GLY A 87 33.47 -16.21 -12.50
C GLY A 87 33.07 -17.59 -11.98
N ASN A 88 33.83 -18.05 -10.99
CA ASN A 88 33.66 -19.36 -10.38
C ASN A 88 32.85 -19.35 -9.07
N ILE A 89 32.52 -18.18 -8.54
CA ILE A 89 31.63 -18.01 -7.39
C ILE A 89 30.56 -16.99 -7.77
N ALA A 90 29.30 -17.27 -7.48
CA ALA A 90 28.20 -16.35 -7.65
C ALA A 90 27.18 -16.49 -6.53
N ILE A 91 26.55 -15.37 -6.15
CA ILE A 91 25.32 -15.38 -5.39
C ILE A 91 24.24 -14.62 -6.16
N GLY A 92 23.00 -15.03 -6.00
CA GLY A 92 21.87 -14.43 -6.68
C GLY A 92 20.64 -14.30 -5.82
N HIS A 93 19.76 -13.39 -6.21
CA HIS A 93 18.55 -13.05 -5.49
C HIS A 93 17.38 -12.74 -6.42
N VAL A 94 16.16 -13.10 -6.02
CA VAL A 94 14.91 -12.62 -6.59
C VAL A 94 14.05 -12.04 -5.48
N LEU A 95 13.58 -10.80 -5.67
CA LEU A 95 12.83 -10.02 -4.70
C LEU A 95 11.35 -10.02 -5.02
N TYR A 96 10.55 -10.08 -3.98
CA TYR A 96 9.14 -9.74 -3.98
C TYR A 96 8.86 -8.76 -2.83
N SER A 97 8.59 -7.49 -3.13
CA SER A 97 8.16 -6.52 -2.13
C SER A 97 6.65 -6.26 -2.22
N LYS A 98 6.05 -5.78 -1.16
CA LYS A 98 4.69 -5.26 -1.14
C LYS A 98 4.74 -3.74 -1.04
N GLY A 99 4.32 -3.04 -2.07
CA GLY A 99 4.15 -1.60 -1.93
C GLY A 99 4.71 -0.76 -3.07
N GLY A 100 5.39 -1.35 -4.05
CA GLY A 100 5.77 -0.66 -5.29
C GLY A 100 6.76 0.51 -5.13
N LEU A 101 7.50 0.57 -4.03
CA LEU A 101 8.47 1.63 -3.74
C LEU A 101 9.93 1.14 -3.63
N SER A 102 10.21 -0.17 -3.79
CA SER A 102 11.58 -0.65 -3.86
C SER A 102 12.23 -0.21 -5.17
N GLY A 103 13.30 0.56 -5.05
CA GLY A 103 14.13 0.95 -6.19
C GLY A 103 15.20 -0.12 -6.49
N VAL A 104 15.96 0.07 -7.58
CA VAL A 104 17.13 -0.77 -7.90
C VAL A 104 18.15 -0.80 -6.74
N SER A 105 18.16 0.21 -5.89
CA SER A 105 18.99 0.26 -4.66
C SER A 105 18.73 -0.91 -3.73
N ASP A 106 17.44 -1.24 -3.49
CA ASP A 106 17.01 -2.31 -2.58
C ASP A 106 17.12 -3.71 -3.20
N ALA A 107 17.28 -3.80 -4.53
CA ALA A 107 17.53 -5.08 -5.19
C ALA A 107 18.83 -5.71 -4.70
N GLU A 108 18.77 -6.97 -4.30
CA GLU A 108 19.94 -7.74 -3.86
C GLU A 108 20.52 -8.59 -5.01
N PRO A 109 21.81 -9.00 -4.91
CA PRO A 109 22.75 -8.83 -3.80
C PRO A 109 23.19 -7.39 -3.57
N LEU A 110 23.55 -7.06 -2.30
CA LEU A 110 24.22 -5.82 -1.95
C LEU A 110 25.73 -6.05 -1.89
N LEU A 111 26.50 -5.10 -2.44
CA LEU A 111 27.96 -5.17 -2.49
C LEU A 111 28.57 -4.16 -1.50
N PHE A 112 29.47 -4.66 -0.67
CA PHE A 112 30.21 -3.89 0.35
C PHE A 112 31.71 -3.94 0.08
N HIS A 113 32.37 -2.82 0.28
CA HIS A 113 33.82 -2.67 0.17
C HIS A 113 34.41 -2.43 1.56
N TYR A 114 35.07 -3.46 2.11
CA TYR A 114 35.75 -3.36 3.40
C TYR A 114 37.27 -3.28 3.22
N PRO A 115 38.03 -2.77 4.21
CA PRO A 115 39.50 -2.80 4.15
C PRO A 115 40.09 -4.20 4.00
N TRP A 116 39.35 -5.24 4.39
CA TRP A 116 39.77 -6.64 4.31
C TRP A 116 39.24 -7.37 3.04
N GLY A 117 38.46 -6.69 2.22
CA GLY A 117 38.01 -7.22 0.91
C GLY A 117 36.53 -6.91 0.61
N ASP A 118 36.14 -7.23 -0.63
CA ASP A 118 34.77 -7.06 -1.09
C ASP A 118 33.89 -8.23 -0.62
N VAL A 119 32.64 -7.92 -0.28
CA VAL A 119 31.62 -8.88 0.14
C VAL A 119 30.30 -8.58 -0.55
N ALA A 120 29.66 -9.60 -1.13
CA ALA A 120 28.27 -9.50 -1.59
C ALA A 120 27.36 -10.34 -0.69
N ILE A 121 26.14 -9.86 -0.44
CA ILE A 121 25.17 -10.45 0.50
C ILE A 121 23.80 -10.49 -0.16
N ALA A 122 23.09 -11.62 0.00
CA ALA A 122 21.69 -11.77 -0.36
C ALA A 122 20.92 -12.52 0.73
N THR A 123 19.67 -12.12 0.97
CA THR A 123 18.86 -12.60 2.09
C THR A 123 17.47 -13.06 1.69
N ASN A 124 16.89 -13.96 2.48
CA ASN A 124 15.50 -14.39 2.39
C ASN A 124 14.92 -14.48 3.80
N GLY A 125 13.91 -13.66 4.08
CA GLY A 125 13.26 -13.62 5.38
C GLY A 125 13.04 -12.20 5.87
N SER A 126 12.82 -12.01 7.17
CA SER A 126 12.69 -10.70 7.81
C SER A 126 13.15 -10.73 9.25
N LEU A 127 13.94 -9.73 9.63
CA LEU A 127 14.42 -9.54 10.98
C LEU A 127 13.36 -8.81 11.82
N VAL A 128 13.07 -9.30 13.00
CA VAL A 128 12.10 -8.65 13.90
C VAL A 128 12.74 -7.52 14.72
N ASN A 129 14.06 -7.48 14.82
CA ASN A 129 14.83 -6.44 15.52
C ASN A 129 15.57 -5.48 14.57
N ALA A 130 15.15 -5.41 13.28
CA ALA A 130 15.83 -4.59 12.27
C ALA A 130 15.90 -3.10 12.65
N GLU A 131 14.83 -2.53 13.21
CA GLU A 131 14.79 -1.12 13.63
C GLU A 131 15.75 -0.82 14.77
N GLU A 132 15.79 -1.69 15.77
CA GLU A 132 16.69 -1.58 16.91
C GLU A 132 18.16 -1.62 16.44
N LEU A 133 18.45 -2.55 15.50
CA LEU A 133 19.77 -2.66 14.91
C LEU A 133 20.12 -1.42 14.07
N ARG A 134 19.20 -0.90 13.26
CA ARG A 134 19.41 0.33 12.48
C ARG A 134 19.69 1.52 13.40
N ALA A 135 18.91 1.69 14.47
CA ALA A 135 19.10 2.75 15.44
C ALA A 135 20.46 2.63 16.16
N SER A 136 20.81 1.43 16.60
CA SER A 136 22.08 1.17 17.30
C SER A 136 23.31 1.39 16.41
N LEU A 137 23.28 0.83 15.19
CA LEU A 137 24.37 0.97 14.22
C LEU A 137 24.46 2.41 13.70
N GLY A 138 23.35 3.10 13.49
CA GLY A 138 23.32 4.51 13.12
C GLY A 138 23.93 5.41 14.20
N ALA A 139 23.63 5.15 15.47
CA ALA A 139 24.28 5.84 16.59
C ALA A 139 25.79 5.58 16.66
N ALA A 140 26.25 4.42 16.15
CA ALA A 140 27.67 4.09 16.02
C ALA A 140 28.30 4.66 14.73
N GLY A 141 27.56 5.41 13.90
CA GLY A 141 28.06 6.09 12.71
C GLY A 141 27.81 5.33 11.39
N ALA A 142 27.04 4.26 11.37
CA ALA A 142 26.63 3.60 10.12
C ALA A 142 25.63 4.47 9.36
N ALA A 143 25.82 4.60 8.04
CA ALA A 143 24.87 5.27 7.13
C ALA A 143 24.19 4.23 6.27
N PHE A 144 22.86 4.18 6.32
CA PHE A 144 22.04 3.26 5.55
C PHE A 144 21.58 3.88 4.23
N GLN A 145 21.64 3.12 3.15
CA GLN A 145 21.23 3.53 1.81
C GLN A 145 20.00 2.78 1.31
N THR A 146 19.65 1.66 1.97
CA THR A 146 18.56 0.78 1.59
C THR A 146 17.69 0.42 2.79
N THR A 147 16.55 -0.20 2.52
CA THR A 147 15.70 -0.78 3.57
C THR A 147 15.98 -2.28 3.80
N SER A 148 16.85 -2.89 2.99
CA SER A 148 17.17 -4.32 3.01
C SER A 148 17.84 -4.78 4.31
N ASP A 149 17.49 -5.99 4.76
CA ASP A 149 18.15 -6.66 5.89
C ASP A 149 19.60 -7.10 5.55
N ALA A 150 19.91 -7.26 4.26
CA ALA A 150 21.29 -7.52 3.82
C ALA A 150 22.24 -6.38 4.16
N GLU A 151 21.75 -5.12 4.19
CA GLU A 151 22.57 -3.98 4.60
C GLU A 151 22.89 -4.01 6.09
N LEU A 152 21.94 -4.44 6.93
CA LEU A 152 22.20 -4.65 8.36
C LEU A 152 23.28 -5.69 8.60
N ILE A 153 23.22 -6.83 7.89
CA ILE A 153 24.25 -7.88 7.96
C ILE A 153 25.61 -7.30 7.52
N GLY A 154 25.62 -6.50 6.44
CA GLY A 154 26.84 -5.81 6.00
C GLY A 154 27.44 -4.89 7.06
N CYS A 155 26.63 -4.07 7.69
CA CYS A 155 27.07 -3.18 8.78
C CYS A 155 27.58 -3.96 10.00
N LEU A 156 26.93 -5.07 10.36
CA LEU A 156 27.40 -5.96 11.45
C LEU A 156 28.74 -6.62 11.11
N LEU A 157 28.95 -7.08 9.88
CA LEU A 157 30.25 -7.62 9.45
C LEU A 157 31.39 -6.57 9.54
N ALA A 158 31.07 -5.30 9.28
CA ALA A 158 32.03 -4.20 9.48
C ALA A 158 32.38 -3.97 10.95
N LYS A 159 31.38 -4.05 11.84
CA LYS A 159 31.53 -3.86 13.30
C LYS A 159 32.53 -4.86 13.91
N HIS A 160 32.55 -6.10 13.43
CA HIS A 160 33.41 -7.17 13.94
C HIS A 160 34.80 -7.23 13.29
N GLY A 161 35.38 -6.12 12.97
CA GLY A 161 36.61 -5.70 12.28
C GLY A 161 37.75 -6.69 12.03
N SER A 162 38.41 -7.29 13.03
CA SER A 162 39.71 -7.99 12.88
C SER A 162 39.64 -9.53 12.90
N GLU A 163 38.46 -10.11 12.96
CA GLU A 163 38.25 -11.54 13.06
C GLU A 163 38.19 -12.27 11.69
N SER A 164 38.23 -13.59 11.68
CA SER A 164 37.98 -14.39 10.49
C SER A 164 36.55 -14.19 10.00
N LEU A 165 36.29 -14.39 8.70
CA LEU A 165 34.94 -14.28 8.13
C LEU A 165 33.92 -15.17 8.87
N GLU A 166 34.31 -16.38 9.24
CA GLU A 166 33.49 -17.31 10.02
C GLU A 166 33.06 -16.71 11.36
N ASN A 167 34.03 -16.15 12.13
CA ASN A 167 33.72 -15.52 13.40
C ASN A 167 32.86 -14.26 13.25
N LYS A 168 33.10 -13.44 12.22
CA LYS A 168 32.24 -12.28 11.91
C LYS A 168 30.79 -12.71 11.67
N VAL A 169 30.56 -13.75 10.83
CA VAL A 169 29.23 -14.28 10.55
C VAL A 169 28.58 -14.85 11.81
N ARG A 170 29.35 -15.57 12.64
CA ARG A 170 28.86 -16.08 13.93
C ARG A 170 28.42 -14.95 14.86
N GLN A 171 29.20 -13.88 14.97
CA GLN A 171 28.85 -12.72 15.78
C GLN A 171 27.61 -12.00 15.23
N CYS A 172 27.49 -11.85 13.92
CA CYS A 172 26.28 -11.33 13.31
C CYS A 172 25.03 -12.16 13.70
N MET A 173 25.10 -13.49 13.61
CA MET A 173 24.01 -14.38 13.99
C MET A 173 23.59 -14.24 15.45
N MET A 174 24.50 -13.86 16.35
CA MET A 174 24.19 -13.64 17.77
C MET A 174 23.34 -12.38 17.98
N GLU A 175 23.46 -11.36 17.09
CA GLU A 175 22.74 -10.09 17.17
C GLU A 175 21.43 -10.10 16.34
N LEU A 176 21.28 -10.98 15.35
CA LEU A 176 20.11 -11.05 14.47
C LEU A 176 18.97 -11.81 15.14
N GLU A 177 17.75 -11.24 15.12
CA GLU A 177 16.53 -11.89 15.59
C GLU A 177 15.46 -11.90 14.49
N GLY A 178 14.80 -13.03 14.32
CA GLY A 178 13.76 -13.22 13.31
C GLY A 178 14.03 -14.39 12.37
N ALA A 179 13.45 -14.33 11.20
CA ALA A 179 13.55 -15.35 10.17
C ALA A 179 14.52 -14.89 9.08
N TYR A 180 15.57 -15.63 8.83
CA TYR A 180 16.50 -15.35 7.76
C TYR A 180 17.23 -16.59 7.24
N SER A 181 17.41 -16.64 5.93
CA SER A 181 18.43 -17.45 5.27
C SER A 181 19.26 -16.52 4.41
N ALA A 182 20.58 -16.49 4.60
CA ALA A 182 21.45 -15.58 3.89
C ALA A 182 22.59 -16.30 3.20
N VAL A 183 22.97 -15.77 2.05
CA VAL A 183 24.19 -16.17 1.33
C VAL A 183 25.14 -14.98 1.23
N ILE A 184 26.40 -15.22 1.59
CA ILE A 184 27.46 -14.21 1.64
C ILE A 184 28.60 -14.70 0.75
N MET A 185 29.13 -13.84 -0.09
CA MET A 185 30.21 -14.18 -1.01
C MET A 185 31.38 -13.22 -0.84
N THR A 186 32.59 -13.76 -0.76
CA THR A 186 33.84 -13.06 -0.99
C THR A 186 34.44 -13.50 -2.31
N ARG A 187 35.65 -13.03 -2.66
CA ARG A 187 36.35 -13.45 -3.87
C ARG A 187 36.72 -14.94 -3.92
N GLY A 188 36.71 -15.65 -2.80
CA GLY A 188 37.14 -17.04 -2.73
C GLY A 188 36.32 -17.94 -1.83
N THR A 189 35.27 -17.41 -1.20
CA THR A 189 34.50 -18.16 -0.20
C THR A 189 33.01 -17.84 -0.38
N LEU A 190 32.19 -18.88 -0.37
CA LEU A 190 30.75 -18.83 -0.26
C LEU A 190 30.35 -19.23 1.16
N VAL A 191 29.54 -18.41 1.82
CA VAL A 191 29.02 -18.71 3.14
C VAL A 191 27.48 -18.72 3.06
N ALA A 192 26.86 -19.73 3.65
CA ALA A 192 25.42 -19.79 3.85
C ALA A 192 25.12 -19.86 5.33
N MET A 193 24.17 -19.11 5.81
CA MET A 193 23.72 -19.13 7.19
C MET A 193 22.20 -19.17 7.29
N ARG A 194 21.69 -19.84 8.32
CA ARG A 194 20.27 -19.98 8.55
C ARG A 194 19.92 -19.63 10.00
N ASP A 195 18.78 -18.96 10.20
CA ASP A 195 18.31 -18.56 11.52
C ASP A 195 18.18 -19.72 12.51
N PRO A 196 18.25 -19.48 13.83
CA PRO A 196 18.20 -20.52 14.86
C PRO A 196 16.89 -21.30 14.93
N GLY A 197 15.79 -20.73 14.42
CA GLY A 197 14.48 -21.39 14.34
C GLY A 197 14.31 -22.22 13.06
N GLY A 198 15.14 -21.93 12.03
CA GLY A 198 15.03 -22.53 10.70
C GLY A 198 13.74 -22.17 9.97
N PHE A 199 13.25 -20.93 10.14
CA PHE A 199 12.00 -20.47 9.55
C PHE A 199 11.99 -20.56 8.04
N ARG A 200 13.11 -20.16 7.40
CA ARG A 200 13.22 -20.18 5.94
C ARG A 200 14.04 -21.36 5.47
N PRO A 201 13.64 -21.99 4.34
CA PRO A 201 14.41 -23.12 3.80
C PRO A 201 15.72 -22.65 3.19
N LEU A 202 16.74 -23.50 3.28
CA LEU A 202 18.04 -23.31 2.62
C LEU A 202 18.66 -24.67 2.31
N CYS A 203 18.57 -25.09 1.05
CA CYS A 203 19.05 -26.39 0.57
C CYS A 203 20.54 -26.34 0.23
N LEU A 204 21.24 -27.44 0.47
CA LEU A 204 22.63 -27.67 0.06
C LEU A 204 22.69 -28.75 -1.01
N GLY A 205 23.38 -28.48 -2.11
CA GLY A 205 23.54 -29.40 -3.20
C GLY A 205 24.97 -29.52 -3.70
N LYS A 206 25.27 -30.63 -4.41
CA LYS A 206 26.56 -30.90 -5.03
C LYS A 206 26.38 -31.30 -6.49
N PHE A 207 27.18 -30.76 -7.34
CA PHE A 207 27.28 -31.19 -8.76
C PHE A 207 28.71 -31.46 -9.14
N PRO A 208 28.98 -32.12 -10.30
CA PRO A 208 30.33 -32.34 -10.75
C PRO A 208 31.13 -31.04 -10.87
N GLY A 209 32.19 -30.92 -10.07
CA GLY A 209 33.04 -29.71 -10.04
C GLY A 209 32.53 -28.54 -9.20
N GLY A 210 31.47 -28.71 -8.37
CA GLY A 210 31.00 -27.59 -7.57
C GLY A 210 29.95 -27.92 -6.52
N TRP A 211 29.52 -26.84 -5.84
CA TRP A 211 28.51 -26.84 -4.79
C TRP A 211 27.49 -25.74 -5.05
N ALA A 212 26.28 -25.95 -4.61
CA ALA A 212 25.21 -24.97 -4.66
C ALA A 212 24.45 -24.90 -3.34
N VAL A 213 23.98 -23.70 -3.03
CA VAL A 213 23.04 -23.43 -1.93
C VAL A 213 21.85 -22.70 -2.53
N ALA A 214 20.62 -23.06 -2.18
CA ALA A 214 19.43 -22.43 -2.72
C ALA A 214 18.27 -22.46 -1.74
N SER A 215 17.33 -21.54 -1.88
CA SER A 215 16.10 -21.52 -1.06
C SER A 215 15.26 -22.78 -1.22
N GLU A 216 15.25 -23.40 -2.42
CA GLU A 216 14.49 -24.65 -2.70
C GLU A 216 15.28 -25.63 -3.53
N SER A 217 14.97 -26.93 -3.39
CA SER A 217 15.65 -28.01 -4.14
C SER A 217 15.41 -27.93 -5.65
N CYS A 218 14.27 -27.41 -6.10
CA CYS A 218 13.99 -27.23 -7.53
C CYS A 218 15.04 -26.34 -8.24
N ALA A 219 15.71 -25.44 -7.50
CA ALA A 219 16.80 -24.63 -8.01
C ALA A 219 18.10 -25.43 -8.17
N LEU A 220 18.29 -26.47 -7.38
CA LEU A 220 19.39 -27.43 -7.48
C LEU A 220 19.19 -28.39 -8.66
N ASP A 221 17.95 -28.89 -8.81
CA ASP A 221 17.58 -29.83 -9.88
C ASP A 221 17.86 -29.24 -11.27
N VAL A 222 17.53 -27.96 -11.49
CA VAL A 222 17.71 -27.31 -12.80
C VAL A 222 19.17 -27.22 -13.25
N ILE A 223 20.12 -27.21 -12.31
CA ILE A 223 21.56 -27.18 -12.59
C ILE A 223 22.22 -28.54 -12.46
N GLY A 224 21.41 -29.59 -12.27
CA GLY A 224 21.89 -30.97 -12.13
C GLY A 224 22.67 -31.23 -10.84
N ALA A 225 22.35 -30.50 -9.76
CA ALA A 225 22.94 -30.71 -8.45
C ALA A 225 22.14 -31.73 -7.65
N GLU A 226 22.82 -32.69 -7.03
CA GLU A 226 22.25 -33.64 -6.09
C GLU A 226 21.97 -32.94 -4.75
N LEU A 227 20.75 -33.07 -4.24
CA LEU A 227 20.35 -32.55 -2.94
C LEU A 227 21.04 -33.35 -1.82
N LEU A 228 21.87 -32.68 -1.04
CA LEU A 228 22.57 -33.29 0.11
C LEU A 228 21.78 -33.15 1.42
N GLY A 229 20.86 -32.19 1.48
CA GLY A 229 20.05 -31.87 2.66
C GLY A 229 19.85 -30.38 2.82
N GLN A 230 19.51 -29.96 4.02
CA GLN A 230 19.30 -28.55 4.38
C GLN A 230 20.51 -28.04 5.18
N VAL A 231 20.70 -26.70 5.16
CA VAL A 231 21.48 -26.01 6.19
C VAL A 231 20.67 -26.09 7.46
N GLU A 232 21.23 -26.63 8.54
CA GLU A 232 20.52 -26.81 9.81
C GLU A 232 20.21 -25.45 10.47
N PRO A 233 19.13 -25.37 11.29
CA PRO A 233 18.83 -24.17 12.06
C PRO A 233 20.03 -23.73 12.91
N GLY A 234 20.44 -22.46 12.74
CA GLY A 234 21.60 -21.89 13.44
C GLY A 234 22.97 -22.29 12.89
N GLU A 235 23.02 -23.06 11.81
CA GLU A 235 24.27 -23.54 11.20
C GLU A 235 24.85 -22.49 10.22
N ILE A 236 26.19 -22.50 10.11
CA ILE A 236 26.95 -21.78 9.09
C ILE A 236 27.63 -22.82 8.20
N VAL A 237 27.39 -22.75 6.90
CA VAL A 237 28.06 -23.57 5.89
C VAL A 237 29.06 -22.68 5.16
N ILE A 238 30.31 -23.11 5.08
CA ILE A 238 31.40 -22.40 4.39
C ILE A 238 31.95 -23.29 3.30
N ILE A 239 32.04 -22.75 2.09
CA ILE A 239 32.55 -23.46 0.93
C ILE A 239 33.65 -22.62 0.28
N ASP A 240 34.84 -23.18 0.17
CA ASP A 240 36.00 -22.56 -0.46
C ASP A 240 36.86 -23.59 -1.21
N LYS A 241 38.09 -23.22 -1.52
CA LYS A 241 39.04 -24.11 -2.19
C LYS A 241 39.39 -25.40 -1.42
N GLU A 242 39.20 -25.41 -0.10
CA GLU A 242 39.43 -26.55 0.79
C GLU A 242 38.21 -27.50 0.82
N GLY A 243 37.08 -27.06 0.28
CA GLY A 243 35.84 -27.82 0.21
C GLY A 243 34.76 -27.22 1.11
N LEU A 244 33.77 -28.06 1.43
CA LEU A 244 32.67 -27.70 2.30
C LEU A 244 33.02 -28.03 3.76
N ARG A 245 32.81 -27.05 4.64
CA ARG A 245 32.83 -27.25 6.09
C ARG A 245 31.60 -26.61 6.73
N LYS A 246 31.21 -27.17 7.86
CA LYS A 246 30.10 -26.70 8.68
C LYS A 246 30.62 -26.12 9.97
N ALA A 247 30.03 -25.04 10.44
CA ALA A 247 30.37 -24.40 11.70
C ALA A 247 29.08 -24.08 12.45
N GLU A 248 29.16 -24.10 13.76
CA GLU A 248 28.07 -23.72 14.65
C GLU A 248 27.97 -22.19 14.71
N GLY A 249 26.83 -21.64 14.38
CA GLY A 249 26.52 -20.22 14.51
C GLY A 249 25.82 -19.94 15.82
N ARG A 250 24.52 -19.56 15.79
CA ARG A 250 23.69 -19.39 17.00
C ARG A 250 22.95 -20.69 17.30
N PRO A 251 23.05 -21.24 18.54
CA PRO A 251 22.38 -22.50 18.89
C PRO A 251 20.87 -22.48 18.58
N CYS A 252 20.36 -23.58 18.04
CA CYS A 252 18.96 -23.78 17.78
C CYS A 252 18.16 -23.77 19.09
N SER A 253 17.14 -22.91 19.19
CA SER A 253 16.24 -22.81 20.37
C SER A 253 14.97 -23.66 20.21
N GLY A 254 14.85 -24.40 19.11
CA GLY A 254 13.68 -25.17 18.70
C GLY A 254 13.36 -24.94 17.22
N ARG A 255 13.03 -26.00 16.48
CA ARG A 255 12.67 -25.89 15.07
C ARG A 255 11.30 -25.20 14.95
N SER A 256 11.19 -24.24 14.05
CA SER A 256 10.00 -23.43 13.80
C SER A 256 9.85 -23.12 12.32
N MET A 257 9.96 -24.17 11.48
CA MET A 257 9.83 -24.04 10.02
C MET A 257 8.50 -23.39 9.65
N CYS A 258 8.52 -22.42 8.76
CA CYS A 258 7.30 -21.79 8.29
C CYS A 258 6.41 -22.79 7.55
N ILE A 259 5.23 -23.11 8.10
CA ILE A 259 4.34 -24.10 7.49
C ILE A 259 3.75 -23.60 6.18
N PHE A 260 3.68 -22.27 5.97
CA PHE A 260 3.19 -21.67 4.74
C PHE A 260 4.08 -21.95 3.53
N GLU A 261 5.33 -22.36 3.74
CA GLU A 261 6.19 -22.87 2.67
C GLU A 261 5.55 -24.11 2.01
N TYR A 262 4.97 -25.01 2.79
CA TYR A 262 4.25 -26.18 2.27
C TYR A 262 2.85 -25.83 1.77
N VAL A 263 2.14 -24.97 2.45
CA VAL A 263 0.77 -24.58 2.07
C VAL A 263 0.77 -23.89 0.70
N TYR A 264 1.67 -22.90 0.49
CA TYR A 264 1.59 -22.03 -0.67
C TYR A 264 2.91 -21.73 -1.38
N PHE A 265 4.02 -21.40 -0.65
CA PHE A 265 5.15 -20.74 -1.30
C PHE A 265 5.99 -21.64 -2.19
N ALA A 266 6.41 -22.78 -1.67
CA ALA A 266 7.33 -23.65 -2.37
C ALA A 266 6.68 -24.30 -3.60
N ARG A 267 7.53 -24.60 -4.59
CA ARG A 267 7.09 -25.37 -5.75
C ARG A 267 6.71 -26.79 -5.35
N PRO A 268 5.71 -27.40 -6.01
CA PRO A 268 5.29 -28.77 -5.69
C PRO A 268 6.38 -29.82 -5.84
N ASP A 269 7.32 -29.60 -6.76
CA ASP A 269 8.47 -30.49 -7.02
C ASP A 269 9.61 -30.33 -6.00
N SER A 270 9.56 -29.32 -5.12
CA SER A 270 10.59 -29.10 -4.11
C SER A 270 10.52 -30.09 -2.96
N ILE A 271 11.70 -30.42 -2.40
CA ILE A 271 11.88 -31.16 -1.15
C ILE A 271 12.44 -30.19 -0.12
N ILE A 272 11.71 -29.98 0.98
CA ILE A 272 12.10 -29.11 2.10
C ILE A 272 12.11 -29.96 3.35
N GLU A 273 13.19 -29.91 4.13
CA GLU A 273 13.37 -30.73 5.35
C GLU A 273 13.06 -32.23 5.12
N GLY A 274 13.37 -32.77 3.96
CA GLY A 274 13.10 -34.15 3.58
C GLY A 274 11.65 -34.45 3.22
N VAL A 275 10.75 -33.46 3.23
CA VAL A 275 9.34 -33.63 2.86
C VAL A 275 9.09 -33.05 1.47
N ASN A 276 8.48 -33.85 0.59
CA ASN A 276 8.06 -33.37 -0.73
C ASN A 276 6.80 -32.49 -0.61
N VAL A 277 6.83 -31.30 -1.20
CA VAL A 277 5.75 -30.31 -1.09
C VAL A 277 4.45 -30.79 -1.73
N SER A 278 4.51 -31.45 -2.90
CA SER A 278 3.33 -32.03 -3.57
C SER A 278 2.64 -33.06 -2.68
N GLN A 279 3.43 -33.93 -2.04
CA GLN A 279 2.89 -34.94 -1.11
C GLN A 279 2.24 -34.29 0.11
N ALA A 280 2.86 -33.25 0.69
CA ALA A 280 2.28 -32.51 1.82
C ALA A 280 0.91 -31.90 1.45
N ARG A 281 0.81 -31.21 0.32
CA ARG A 281 -0.47 -30.64 -0.17
C ARG A 281 -1.51 -31.71 -0.48
N HIS A 282 -1.09 -32.84 -1.01
CA HIS A 282 -1.99 -33.97 -1.25
C HIS A 282 -2.59 -34.50 0.05
N GLU A 283 -1.78 -34.64 1.11
CA GLU A 283 -2.25 -35.09 2.43
C GLU A 283 -3.15 -34.00 3.09
N MET A 284 -2.87 -32.70 2.91
CA MET A 284 -3.76 -31.62 3.36
C MET A 284 -5.15 -31.77 2.74
N GLY A 285 -5.23 -32.02 1.43
CA GLY A 285 -6.50 -32.28 0.74
C GLY A 285 -7.23 -33.51 1.24
N ARG A 286 -6.51 -34.59 1.54
CA ARG A 286 -7.11 -35.83 2.13
C ARG A 286 -7.69 -35.58 3.51
N MET A 287 -6.93 -34.87 4.36
CA MET A 287 -7.40 -34.53 5.71
C MET A 287 -8.63 -33.61 5.66
N LEU A 288 -8.62 -32.61 4.78
CA LEU A 288 -9.75 -31.71 4.55
C LEU A 288 -11.03 -32.49 4.18
N ALA A 289 -10.91 -33.54 3.33
CA ALA A 289 -12.03 -34.40 2.96
C ALA A 289 -12.50 -35.32 4.12
N ARG A 290 -11.62 -35.67 5.05
CA ARG A 290 -11.97 -36.46 6.25
C ARG A 290 -12.72 -35.63 7.28
N GLU A 291 -12.29 -34.39 7.47
CA GLU A 291 -12.91 -33.43 8.39
C GLU A 291 -14.31 -33.00 7.89
N HIS A 292 -14.48 -32.85 6.57
CA HIS A 292 -15.68 -32.29 5.99
C HIS A 292 -16.30 -33.21 4.94
N LYS A 293 -17.36 -33.91 5.32
CA LYS A 293 -18.14 -34.79 4.42
C LYS A 293 -19.18 -33.97 3.66
N VAL A 294 -18.83 -33.50 2.47
CA VAL A 294 -19.67 -32.69 1.61
C VAL A 294 -20.17 -33.47 0.39
N LYS A 295 -21.28 -33.04 -0.20
CA LYS A 295 -21.83 -33.59 -1.45
C LYS A 295 -21.66 -32.57 -2.56
N ALA A 296 -21.04 -32.97 -3.67
CA ALA A 296 -20.90 -32.18 -4.88
C ALA A 296 -20.80 -33.11 -6.09
N ASP A 297 -20.96 -32.52 -7.28
CA ASP A 297 -20.84 -33.27 -8.53
C ASP A 297 -19.37 -33.38 -8.96
N ILE A 298 -18.58 -32.35 -8.67
CA ILE A 298 -17.16 -32.23 -9.05
C ILE A 298 -16.32 -31.44 -8.01
N VAL A 299 -15.06 -31.81 -7.93
CA VAL A 299 -13.99 -31.06 -7.26
C VAL A 299 -13.20 -30.28 -8.31
N VAL A 300 -13.09 -28.98 -8.15
CA VAL A 300 -12.35 -28.09 -9.05
C VAL A 300 -11.22 -27.41 -8.27
N PRO A 301 -9.95 -27.63 -8.63
CA PRO A 301 -8.83 -26.96 -7.95
C PRO A 301 -8.67 -25.53 -8.43
N VAL A 302 -8.19 -24.65 -7.56
CA VAL A 302 -7.67 -23.34 -7.95
C VAL A 302 -6.24 -23.50 -8.49
N PRO A 303 -5.97 -23.20 -9.75
CA PRO A 303 -4.64 -23.32 -10.30
C PRO A 303 -3.67 -22.22 -9.77
N GLU A 304 -2.41 -22.54 -9.43
CA GLU A 304 -1.77 -23.85 -9.45
C GLU A 304 -1.69 -24.47 -8.03
N ALA A 305 -1.71 -23.66 -6.96
CA ALA A 305 -1.44 -24.10 -5.61
C ALA A 305 -2.48 -25.08 -5.03
N GLY A 306 -3.75 -24.99 -5.45
CA GLY A 306 -4.82 -25.87 -5.02
C GLY A 306 -4.90 -27.23 -5.73
N VAL A 307 -4.05 -27.50 -6.74
CA VAL A 307 -4.16 -28.70 -7.58
C VAL A 307 -3.90 -29.98 -6.78
N GLU A 308 -2.79 -30.04 -6.05
CA GLU A 308 -2.41 -31.21 -5.26
C GLU A 308 -3.40 -31.47 -4.12
N ALA A 309 -3.84 -30.43 -3.44
CA ALA A 309 -4.87 -30.52 -2.40
C ALA A 309 -6.22 -30.98 -2.99
N GLY A 310 -6.60 -30.45 -4.15
CA GLY A 310 -7.81 -30.88 -4.88
C GLY A 310 -7.76 -32.37 -5.29
N LEU A 311 -6.60 -32.86 -5.75
CA LEU A 311 -6.40 -34.27 -6.03
C LEU A 311 -6.50 -35.14 -4.77
N GLY A 312 -5.91 -34.71 -3.66
CA GLY A 312 -5.99 -35.39 -2.37
C GLY A 312 -7.44 -35.45 -1.89
N PHE A 313 -8.16 -34.34 -1.94
CA PHE A 313 -9.56 -34.24 -1.57
C PHE A 313 -10.45 -35.16 -2.42
N ALA A 314 -10.32 -35.10 -3.75
CA ALA A 314 -11.10 -35.91 -4.67
C ALA A 314 -10.90 -37.41 -4.45
N ARG A 315 -9.64 -37.84 -4.24
CA ARG A 315 -9.34 -39.26 -3.98
C ARG A 315 -9.93 -39.78 -2.66
N GLU A 316 -9.91 -38.96 -1.63
CA GLU A 316 -10.43 -39.36 -0.30
C GLU A 316 -11.97 -39.29 -0.26
N SER A 317 -12.57 -38.24 -0.85
CA SER A 317 -14.03 -38.05 -0.86
C SER A 317 -14.77 -38.93 -1.88
N GLY A 318 -14.07 -39.41 -2.92
CA GLY A 318 -14.66 -40.12 -4.07
C GLY A 318 -15.42 -39.21 -5.05
N ILE A 319 -15.38 -37.88 -4.87
CA ILE A 319 -15.99 -36.91 -5.78
C ILE A 319 -15.07 -36.73 -6.99
N PRO A 320 -15.57 -36.74 -8.24
CA PRO A 320 -14.76 -36.62 -9.45
C PRO A 320 -13.96 -35.31 -9.49
N PHE A 321 -12.67 -35.41 -9.81
CA PHE A 321 -11.79 -34.25 -10.04
C PHE A 321 -11.93 -33.77 -11.48
N GLU A 322 -12.09 -32.45 -11.65
CA GLU A 322 -12.22 -31.82 -12.97
C GLU A 322 -11.46 -30.49 -13.01
N TYR A 323 -10.82 -30.20 -14.15
CA TYR A 323 -10.23 -28.87 -14.42
C TYR A 323 -11.34 -27.87 -14.80
N GLY A 324 -12.10 -27.40 -13.82
CA GLY A 324 -13.14 -26.38 -14.01
C GLY A 324 -12.59 -24.95 -14.15
N LEU A 325 -11.33 -24.73 -13.80
CA LEU A 325 -10.60 -23.46 -13.91
C LEU A 325 -9.29 -23.67 -14.65
N VAL A 326 -8.94 -22.74 -15.54
CA VAL A 326 -7.69 -22.74 -16.30
C VAL A 326 -7.00 -21.40 -16.15
N ARG A 327 -5.68 -21.44 -15.89
CA ARG A 327 -4.83 -20.27 -15.79
C ARG A 327 -4.12 -19.99 -17.11
N ASN A 328 -4.12 -18.72 -17.52
CA ASN A 328 -3.27 -18.27 -18.62
C ASN A 328 -1.81 -18.14 -18.12
N ARG A 329 -0.93 -19.02 -18.59
CA ARG A 329 0.47 -19.11 -18.17
C ARG A 329 1.35 -17.98 -18.72
N TYR A 330 0.91 -17.25 -19.74
CA TYR A 330 1.66 -16.17 -20.37
C TYR A 330 1.47 -14.81 -19.65
N LEU A 331 0.56 -14.75 -18.68
CA LEU A 331 0.35 -13.55 -17.86
C LEU A 331 0.99 -13.72 -16.49
N GLY A 332 1.92 -12.84 -16.15
CA GLY A 332 2.59 -12.81 -14.84
C GLY A 332 1.60 -12.65 -13.66
N ARG A 333 2.05 -12.67 -12.39
CA ARG A 333 1.19 -12.49 -11.22
C ARG A 333 0.61 -11.07 -11.17
N THR A 334 -0.75 -10.93 -11.22
CA THR A 334 -1.47 -9.63 -11.24
C THR A 334 -1.50 -8.91 -9.89
N PHE A 335 -1.10 -9.57 -8.80
CA PHE A 335 -1.02 -8.94 -7.47
C PHE A 335 0.08 -7.88 -7.37
N ILE A 336 1.01 -7.84 -8.32
CA ILE A 336 2.22 -7.00 -8.30
C ILE A 336 2.01 -5.67 -9.03
N ARG A 337 0.90 -5.49 -9.77
CA ARG A 337 0.62 -4.20 -10.42
C ARG A 337 -0.12 -3.28 -9.44
N PRO A 338 0.36 -2.03 -9.24
CA PRO A 338 -0.18 -1.11 -8.24
C PRO A 338 -1.63 -0.68 -8.48
N GLU A 339 -2.18 -0.90 -9.67
CA GLU A 339 -3.47 -0.34 -10.08
C GLU A 339 -4.65 -1.31 -9.89
N PRO A 340 -5.73 -0.90 -9.20
CA PRO A 340 -6.93 -1.72 -8.98
C PRO A 340 -7.68 -2.12 -10.26
N GLY A 341 -7.68 -1.27 -11.29
CA GLY A 341 -8.32 -1.53 -12.60
C GLY A 341 -7.57 -2.57 -13.43
N ALA A 342 -6.25 -2.45 -13.53
CA ALA A 342 -5.38 -3.44 -14.19
C ALA A 342 -5.41 -4.79 -13.47
N ARG A 343 -5.63 -4.80 -12.16
CA ARG A 343 -5.88 -6.02 -11.38
C ARG A 343 -7.18 -6.71 -11.82
N ARG A 344 -8.28 -5.99 -12.06
CA ARG A 344 -9.57 -6.58 -12.48
C ARG A 344 -9.53 -7.22 -13.88
N LEU A 345 -8.96 -6.52 -14.86
CA LEU A 345 -8.81 -7.07 -16.22
C LEU A 345 -7.72 -8.15 -16.26
N GLY A 346 -6.60 -7.93 -15.59
CA GLY A 346 -5.51 -8.89 -15.49
C GLY A 346 -5.92 -10.21 -14.85
N VAL A 347 -6.86 -10.23 -13.90
CA VAL A 347 -7.39 -11.46 -13.32
C VAL A 347 -8.45 -12.11 -14.24
N ARG A 348 -9.28 -11.36 -15.02
CA ARG A 348 -10.11 -11.94 -16.08
C ARG A 348 -9.27 -12.62 -17.17
N LEU A 349 -8.12 -12.05 -17.49
CA LEU A 349 -7.19 -12.64 -18.43
C LEU A 349 -6.43 -13.85 -17.84
N LYS A 350 -6.33 -13.96 -16.49
CA LYS A 350 -5.55 -15.00 -15.83
C LYS A 350 -6.28 -16.30 -15.58
N LEU A 351 -7.54 -16.24 -15.21
CA LEU A 351 -8.35 -17.40 -14.82
C LEU A 351 -9.65 -17.41 -15.59
N ASN A 352 -9.92 -18.50 -16.29
CA ASN A 352 -11.15 -18.75 -17.03
C ASN A 352 -11.81 -20.02 -16.52
N ALA A 353 -13.15 -20.00 -16.45
CA ALA A 353 -13.93 -21.19 -16.14
C ALA A 353 -14.15 -22.05 -17.41
N VAL A 354 -13.99 -23.34 -17.27
CA VAL A 354 -14.32 -24.33 -18.30
C VAL A 354 -15.82 -24.62 -18.24
N ARG A 355 -16.62 -23.90 -19.03
CA ARG A 355 -18.09 -23.97 -18.96
C ARG A 355 -18.66 -25.40 -19.06
N GLN A 356 -18.11 -26.23 -19.95
CA GLN A 356 -18.56 -27.63 -20.10
C GLN A 356 -18.34 -28.45 -18.83
N ALA A 357 -17.31 -28.17 -18.07
CA ALA A 357 -17.00 -28.86 -16.82
C ALA A 357 -17.96 -28.47 -15.68
N VAL A 358 -18.34 -27.17 -15.60
CA VAL A 358 -19.06 -26.62 -14.44
C VAL A 358 -20.56 -26.37 -14.65
N ASN A 359 -21.01 -26.23 -15.89
CA ASN A 359 -22.41 -25.87 -16.18
C ASN A 359 -23.38 -26.90 -15.62
N GLY A 360 -24.35 -26.46 -14.85
CA GLY A 360 -25.41 -27.29 -14.27
C GLY A 360 -24.98 -28.19 -13.13
N LYS A 361 -23.72 -28.04 -12.59
CA LYS A 361 -23.14 -28.86 -11.53
C LYS A 361 -23.07 -28.14 -10.20
N HIS A 362 -23.06 -28.89 -9.12
CA HIS A 362 -22.66 -28.48 -7.78
C HIS A 362 -21.13 -28.58 -7.71
N VAL A 363 -20.44 -27.44 -7.67
CA VAL A 363 -18.99 -27.33 -7.77
C VAL A 363 -18.39 -27.15 -6.40
N LEU A 364 -17.39 -27.94 -6.06
CA LEU A 364 -16.59 -27.79 -4.86
C LEU A 364 -15.19 -27.27 -5.27
N VAL A 365 -14.87 -26.08 -4.91
CA VAL A 365 -13.59 -25.45 -5.23
C VAL A 365 -12.60 -25.73 -4.10
N VAL A 366 -11.44 -26.29 -4.43
CA VAL A 366 -10.35 -26.50 -3.47
C VAL A 366 -9.24 -25.47 -3.74
N ASP A 367 -8.92 -24.68 -2.70
CA ASP A 367 -7.85 -23.68 -2.72
C ASP A 367 -6.85 -23.94 -1.58
N ASP A 368 -5.67 -23.35 -1.65
CA ASP A 368 -4.62 -23.50 -0.62
C ASP A 368 -4.95 -22.68 0.64
N SER A 369 -5.31 -21.43 0.49
CA SER A 369 -5.54 -20.49 1.59
C SER A 369 -6.39 -19.29 1.16
N ILE A 370 -7.09 -18.67 2.12
CA ILE A 370 -7.73 -17.35 1.95
C ILE A 370 -7.04 -16.36 2.90
N VAL A 371 -6.40 -15.33 2.33
CA VAL A 371 -5.79 -14.24 3.10
C VAL A 371 -6.70 -13.00 3.09
N ARG A 372 -7.01 -12.44 1.91
CA ARG A 372 -7.83 -11.23 1.73
C ARG A 372 -9.21 -11.50 1.14
N GLY A 373 -9.46 -12.68 0.62
CA GLY A 373 -10.73 -13.11 0.05
C GLY A 373 -11.08 -12.55 -1.34
N THR A 374 -10.38 -11.56 -1.85
CA THR A 374 -10.67 -10.93 -3.16
C THR A 374 -10.60 -11.92 -4.33
N THR A 375 -9.64 -12.84 -4.31
CA THR A 375 -9.49 -13.90 -5.32
C THR A 375 -10.67 -14.86 -5.25
N SER A 376 -11.03 -15.32 -4.06
CA SER A 376 -12.11 -16.29 -3.83
C SER A 376 -13.48 -15.73 -4.23
N THR A 377 -13.78 -14.47 -3.87
CA THR A 377 -14.99 -13.74 -4.31
C THR A 377 -15.15 -13.79 -5.83
N ARG A 378 -14.06 -13.56 -6.51
CA ARG A 378 -14.05 -13.52 -7.96
C ARG A 378 -14.19 -14.90 -8.59
N LEU A 379 -13.53 -15.92 -8.02
CA LEU A 379 -13.65 -17.30 -8.48
C LEU A 379 -15.09 -17.80 -8.37
N VAL A 380 -15.76 -17.54 -7.25
CA VAL A 380 -17.15 -17.89 -7.05
C VAL A 380 -18.04 -17.24 -8.13
N ARG A 381 -17.85 -15.94 -8.38
CA ARG A 381 -18.60 -15.24 -9.42
C ARG A 381 -18.34 -15.82 -10.82
N LEU A 382 -17.08 -16.09 -11.16
CA LEU A 382 -16.70 -16.65 -12.45
C LEU A 382 -17.35 -18.02 -12.71
N LEU A 383 -17.39 -18.90 -11.69
CA LEU A 383 -18.02 -20.21 -11.78
C LEU A 383 -19.55 -20.10 -11.89
N ARG A 384 -20.19 -19.16 -11.19
CA ARG A 384 -21.63 -18.88 -11.31
C ARG A 384 -21.96 -18.34 -12.71
N GLU A 385 -21.18 -17.41 -13.25
CA GLU A 385 -21.31 -16.90 -14.64
C GLU A 385 -21.11 -18.01 -15.67
N ALA A 386 -20.35 -19.06 -15.36
CA ALA A 386 -20.15 -20.24 -16.19
C ALA A 386 -21.29 -21.26 -16.08
N GLY A 387 -22.28 -21.05 -15.18
CA GLY A 387 -23.47 -21.87 -15.04
C GLY A 387 -23.43 -22.90 -13.90
N ALA A 388 -22.53 -22.77 -12.93
CA ALA A 388 -22.55 -23.65 -11.75
C ALA A 388 -23.87 -23.46 -10.95
N LYS A 389 -24.46 -24.54 -10.48
CA LYS A 389 -25.69 -24.54 -9.65
C LYS A 389 -25.38 -24.05 -8.23
N SER A 390 -24.27 -24.49 -7.67
CA SER A 390 -23.74 -24.02 -6.39
C SER A 390 -22.21 -24.06 -6.41
N VAL A 391 -21.58 -23.23 -5.57
CA VAL A 391 -20.14 -23.17 -5.43
C VAL A 391 -19.77 -23.20 -3.95
N GLY A 392 -19.21 -24.33 -3.49
CA GLY A 392 -18.63 -24.47 -2.14
C GLY A 392 -17.12 -24.26 -2.17
N LEU A 393 -16.56 -23.67 -1.13
CA LEU A 393 -15.13 -23.47 -0.95
C LEU A 393 -14.57 -24.43 0.10
N MET A 394 -13.47 -25.10 -0.22
CA MET A 394 -12.71 -25.99 0.62
C MET A 394 -11.27 -25.51 0.67
N ILE A 395 -10.79 -25.09 1.82
CA ILE A 395 -9.50 -24.44 1.98
C ILE A 395 -8.54 -25.37 2.70
N ALA A 396 -7.42 -25.67 2.06
CA ALA A 396 -6.45 -26.68 2.52
C ALA A 396 -5.50 -26.15 3.61
N SER A 397 -5.85 -25.05 4.26
CA SER A 397 -5.19 -24.50 5.43
C SER A 397 -6.21 -24.03 6.47
N PRO A 398 -5.79 -23.78 7.72
CA PRO A 398 -6.60 -23.04 8.68
C PRO A 398 -6.85 -21.59 8.24
N PRO A 399 -7.85 -20.91 8.83
CA PRO A 399 -8.06 -19.47 8.59
C PRO A 399 -6.82 -18.66 8.95
N VAL A 400 -6.40 -17.75 8.06
CA VAL A 400 -5.31 -16.80 8.32
C VAL A 400 -5.90 -15.62 9.07
N THR A 401 -5.63 -15.53 10.36
CA THR A 401 -6.25 -14.57 11.29
C THR A 401 -5.28 -13.52 11.84
N HIS A 402 -3.97 -13.76 11.72
CA HIS A 402 -2.92 -12.90 12.27
C HIS A 402 -1.87 -12.51 11.23
N PRO A 403 -1.24 -11.32 11.36
CA PRO A 403 -0.18 -10.89 10.46
C PRO A 403 1.07 -11.75 10.62
N CYS A 404 1.94 -11.78 9.60
CA CYS A 404 3.24 -12.44 9.68
C CYS A 404 4.36 -11.43 9.88
N TYR A 405 5.23 -11.65 10.88
CA TYR A 405 6.42 -10.83 11.17
C TYR A 405 7.71 -11.40 10.56
N TYR A 406 7.65 -12.55 9.89
CA TYR A 406 8.81 -13.29 9.38
C TYR A 406 8.95 -13.26 7.86
N GLY A 407 8.36 -12.23 7.20
CA GLY A 407 8.53 -12.04 5.76
C GLY A 407 7.44 -12.68 4.88
N ILE A 408 6.22 -12.98 5.42
CA ILE A 408 5.03 -13.23 4.62
C ILE A 408 4.20 -11.96 4.66
N GLY A 409 4.11 -11.26 3.56
CA GLY A 409 3.43 -9.97 3.48
C GLY A 409 1.93 -9.98 3.80
N THR A 410 1.57 -10.30 5.03
CA THR A 410 0.22 -10.23 5.60
C THR A 410 0.13 -9.13 6.66
N THR A 411 0.95 -8.09 6.56
CA THR A 411 0.97 -6.96 7.49
C THR A 411 -0.31 -6.15 7.44
N LEU A 412 -0.76 -5.70 8.62
CA LEU A 412 -1.97 -4.89 8.83
C LEU A 412 -1.81 -3.40 8.45
N ALA A 413 -0.71 -2.99 7.85
CA ALA A 413 -0.51 -1.62 7.39
C ALA A 413 -1.28 -1.40 6.08
N ASN A 414 -2.31 -0.59 6.14
CA ASN A 414 -3.31 -0.20 5.14
C ASN A 414 -4.46 -1.20 4.95
N ASP A 415 -5.55 -1.04 5.74
CA ASP A 415 -6.98 -1.36 5.50
C ASP A 415 -7.38 -2.66 4.76
N GLU A 416 -6.45 -3.56 4.52
CA GLU A 416 -6.74 -4.88 4.01
C GLU A 416 -6.76 -5.89 5.18
N CYS A 417 -7.83 -5.86 5.96
CA CYS A 417 -8.09 -6.85 7.01
C CYS A 417 -7.88 -8.26 6.47
N LEU A 418 -7.25 -9.11 7.28
CA LEU A 418 -7.26 -10.54 7.02
C LEU A 418 -8.72 -11.00 6.98
N ALA A 419 -9.14 -11.61 5.87
CA ALA A 419 -10.55 -11.94 5.65
C ALA A 419 -11.17 -12.74 6.79
N ALA A 420 -10.36 -13.59 7.46
CA ALA A 420 -10.81 -14.45 8.53
C ALA A 420 -10.75 -13.83 9.93
N SER A 421 -10.21 -12.62 10.12
CA SER A 421 -10.15 -11.95 11.44
C SER A 421 -11.55 -11.72 12.04
N ASN A 422 -12.55 -11.51 11.16
CA ASN A 422 -13.96 -11.33 11.55
C ASN A 422 -14.78 -12.64 11.49
N GLY A 423 -14.12 -13.81 11.46
CA GLY A 423 -14.73 -15.14 11.46
C GLY A 423 -15.11 -15.67 10.07
N ALA A 424 -15.26 -17.01 9.98
CA ALA A 424 -15.57 -17.71 8.73
C ALA A 424 -16.89 -17.25 8.07
N SER A 425 -17.88 -16.84 8.86
CA SER A 425 -19.16 -16.32 8.37
C SER A 425 -19.02 -15.00 7.60
N SER A 426 -18.04 -14.17 7.96
CA SER A 426 -17.72 -12.93 7.23
C SER A 426 -17.11 -13.25 5.88
N VAL A 427 -16.15 -14.18 5.83
CA VAL A 427 -15.53 -14.65 4.57
C VAL A 427 -16.56 -15.28 3.66
N LEU A 428 -17.49 -16.08 4.19
CA LEU A 428 -18.57 -16.70 3.43
C LEU A 428 -19.47 -15.63 2.77
N ARG A 429 -19.89 -14.63 3.54
CA ARG A 429 -20.69 -13.49 2.99
C ARG A 429 -19.92 -12.73 1.92
N MET A 430 -18.66 -12.39 2.19
CA MET A 430 -17.80 -11.63 1.28
C MET A 430 -17.57 -12.38 -0.04
N THR A 431 -17.33 -13.68 0.00
CA THR A 431 -17.05 -14.48 -1.20
C THR A 431 -18.32 -14.81 -2.00
N GLY A 432 -19.50 -14.77 -1.37
CA GLY A 432 -20.77 -15.18 -1.96
C GLY A 432 -20.84 -16.66 -2.28
N ALA A 433 -20.00 -17.49 -1.66
CA ALA A 433 -20.05 -18.95 -1.79
C ALA A 433 -21.26 -19.55 -1.04
N ASP A 434 -21.69 -20.74 -1.43
CA ASP A 434 -22.79 -21.44 -0.77
C ASP A 434 -22.33 -22.16 0.51
N SER A 435 -21.05 -22.51 0.60
CA SER A 435 -20.42 -23.08 1.78
C SER A 435 -18.92 -22.76 1.81
N LEU A 436 -18.35 -22.73 3.01
CA LEU A 436 -16.93 -22.50 3.23
C LEU A 436 -16.44 -23.39 4.38
N ASN A 437 -15.39 -24.16 4.12
CA ASN A 437 -14.77 -25.03 5.09
C ASN A 437 -13.24 -24.89 5.02
N TYR A 438 -12.59 -24.88 6.15
CA TYR A 438 -11.15 -24.83 6.31
C TYR A 438 -10.62 -26.15 6.89
N LEU A 439 -9.40 -26.51 6.52
CA LEU A 439 -8.66 -27.55 7.25
C LEU A 439 -8.38 -27.08 8.67
N SER A 440 -8.59 -27.94 9.66
CA SER A 440 -8.25 -27.61 11.05
C SER A 440 -6.73 -27.49 11.22
N ARG A 441 -6.28 -26.81 12.27
CA ARG A 441 -4.85 -26.75 12.64
C ARG A 441 -4.29 -28.15 12.93
N GLU A 442 -5.05 -28.96 13.63
CA GLU A 442 -4.75 -30.36 13.95
C GLU A 442 -4.65 -31.19 12.67
N GLY A 443 -5.61 -31.03 11.74
CA GLY A 443 -5.59 -31.68 10.43
C GLY A 443 -4.40 -31.30 9.57
N LEU A 444 -3.99 -30.02 9.61
CA LEU A 444 -2.81 -29.54 8.91
C LEU A 444 -1.53 -30.22 9.46
N LEU A 445 -1.36 -30.25 10.78
CA LEU A 445 -0.21 -30.91 11.41
C LEU A 445 -0.20 -32.42 11.17
N GLU A 446 -1.37 -33.08 11.18
CA GLU A 446 -1.46 -34.48 10.86
C GLU A 446 -1.16 -34.78 9.40
N ALA A 447 -1.60 -33.90 8.47
CA ALA A 447 -1.22 -34.00 7.06
C ALA A 447 0.30 -33.90 6.87
N MET A 448 0.97 -33.00 7.60
CA MET A 448 2.43 -32.90 7.57
C MET A 448 3.13 -34.14 8.11
N LYS A 449 2.63 -34.73 9.18
CA LYS A 449 3.15 -36.00 9.71
C LYS A 449 3.00 -37.15 8.71
N ASN A 450 1.84 -37.25 8.05
CA ASN A 450 1.58 -38.23 7.01
C ASN A 450 2.48 -38.05 5.78
N ALA A 451 2.86 -36.80 5.47
CA ALA A 451 3.80 -36.50 4.41
C ALA A 451 5.28 -36.77 4.80
N GLY A 452 5.57 -37.12 6.04
CA GLY A 452 6.91 -37.49 6.51
C GLY A 452 7.54 -36.56 7.56
N ALA A 453 6.89 -35.45 7.91
CA ALA A 453 7.39 -34.46 8.90
C ALA A 453 7.12 -34.90 10.35
N ARG A 454 7.67 -36.04 10.80
CA ARG A 454 7.28 -36.63 12.09
C ARG A 454 7.80 -35.91 13.32
N ASP A 455 8.98 -35.26 13.25
CA ASP A 455 9.67 -34.64 14.38
C ASP A 455 9.99 -33.15 14.09
N MET A 456 9.22 -32.51 13.22
CA MET A 456 9.41 -31.13 12.83
C MET A 456 8.53 -30.19 13.66
N GLY A 457 9.13 -29.09 14.15
CA GLY A 457 8.40 -27.96 14.70
C GLY A 457 8.03 -26.97 13.58
N PHE A 458 6.81 -26.41 13.65
CA PHE A 458 6.31 -25.44 12.68
C PHE A 458 5.95 -24.12 13.35
N CYS A 459 6.21 -23.02 12.64
CA CYS A 459 5.61 -21.74 12.94
C CYS A 459 4.17 -21.70 12.40
N LEU A 460 3.21 -21.44 13.27
CA LEU A 460 1.79 -21.33 12.99
C LEU A 460 1.24 -19.93 13.30
N GLY A 461 2.09 -18.95 13.58
CA GLY A 461 1.72 -17.61 14.07
C GLY A 461 0.67 -16.88 13.24
N CYS A 462 0.60 -17.11 11.92
CA CYS A 462 -0.43 -16.54 11.06
C CYS A 462 -1.83 -17.14 11.28
N PHE A 463 -1.93 -18.32 11.94
CA PHE A 463 -3.19 -19.00 12.26
C PHE A 463 -3.61 -18.82 13.72
N ASP A 464 -2.66 -18.75 14.66
CA ASP A 464 -2.93 -18.81 16.10
C ASP A 464 -2.37 -17.61 16.90
N GLY A 465 -1.65 -16.68 16.26
CA GLY A 465 -1.03 -15.53 16.92
C GLY A 465 0.19 -15.87 17.80
N CYS A 466 0.61 -17.15 17.86
CA CYS A 466 1.77 -17.57 18.66
C CYS A 466 3.05 -17.52 17.84
N TYR A 467 3.88 -16.51 18.10
CA TYR A 467 5.12 -16.29 17.36
C TYR A 467 6.34 -16.80 18.15
N PRO A 468 7.19 -17.67 17.55
CA PRO A 468 8.36 -18.23 18.23
C PRO A 468 9.42 -17.19 18.66
N VAL A 469 9.51 -16.07 17.96
CA VAL A 469 10.43 -14.96 18.28
C VAL A 469 9.65 -13.65 18.27
N VAL A 470 9.64 -12.93 19.37
CA VAL A 470 8.95 -11.64 19.52
C VAL A 470 9.98 -10.56 19.78
N ALA A 471 9.89 -9.41 19.13
CA ALA A 471 10.77 -8.28 19.39
C ALA A 471 10.68 -7.84 20.87
N SER A 472 11.82 -7.54 21.46
CA SER A 472 11.94 -7.06 22.84
C SER A 472 11.12 -5.78 23.01
N GLY A 473 10.03 -5.83 23.77
CA GLY A 473 9.11 -4.71 24.05
C GLY A 473 7.64 -5.01 23.78
N ARG A 474 7.29 -6.15 23.21
CA ARG A 474 5.91 -6.61 23.05
C ARG A 474 5.62 -7.77 23.97
N SER A 475 5.10 -7.48 25.17
CA SER A 475 4.50 -8.50 26.05
C SER A 475 2.97 -8.37 25.94
N GLU A 476 2.37 -9.10 25.05
CA GLU A 476 0.95 -9.45 25.15
C GLU A 476 0.80 -10.94 24.92
N LYS A 477 0.32 -11.63 25.97
CA LYS A 477 -0.23 -12.98 25.81
C LYS A 477 -1.55 -12.83 25.07
N PRO A 478 -1.78 -13.52 23.96
CA PRO A 478 -3.08 -13.51 23.31
C PRO A 478 -4.12 -14.19 24.22
N GLU A 479 -5.25 -13.51 24.40
CA GLU A 479 -6.45 -14.19 24.86
C GLU A 479 -6.88 -15.16 23.77
N THR A 480 -7.00 -16.42 24.12
CA THR A 480 -7.46 -17.48 23.21
C THR A 480 -8.94 -17.28 22.91
N PRO A 481 -9.35 -17.15 21.65
CA PRO A 481 -10.75 -17.38 21.29
C PRO A 481 -10.97 -18.88 21.20
N ASP A 482 -11.69 -19.45 22.15
CA ASP A 482 -12.21 -20.81 22.08
C ASP A 482 -13.32 -20.91 21.02
N GLU A 483 -13.26 -22.01 20.25
CA GLU A 483 -14.31 -22.64 19.46
C GLU A 483 -14.65 -22.01 18.07
N PHE A 484 -13.98 -22.57 17.05
CA PHE A 484 -14.51 -22.62 15.70
C PHE A 484 -15.35 -23.89 15.53
N GLU A 485 -16.66 -23.80 15.78
CA GLU A 485 -17.59 -24.89 15.43
C GLU A 485 -18.00 -24.77 13.95
N SER A 486 -18.07 -25.93 13.31
CA SER A 486 -18.64 -26.13 11.97
C SER A 486 -20.13 -25.80 11.97
N LEU A 487 -20.55 -24.83 11.16
CA LEU A 487 -21.96 -24.49 11.00
C LEU A 487 -22.56 -25.25 9.82
N GLU A 488 -23.32 -26.33 10.14
CA GLU A 488 -24.39 -26.80 9.28
C GLU A 488 -25.61 -25.90 9.52
N GLY A 489 -26.17 -25.33 8.43
CA GLY A 489 -27.36 -24.51 8.50
C GLY A 489 -28.62 -25.31 8.87
N SER A 490 -29.20 -25.06 10.04
CA SER A 490 -30.61 -25.29 10.33
C SER A 490 -31.16 -24.03 10.96
N GLY A 491 -32.19 -23.45 10.31
CA GLY A 491 -32.89 -22.30 10.82
C GLY A 491 -33.64 -22.61 12.11
N ASP A 492 -33.56 -21.69 13.01
CA ASP A 492 -34.73 -21.10 13.67
C ASP A 492 -34.30 -19.96 14.62
N SER A 493 -35.14 -18.96 14.63
CA SER A 493 -35.04 -17.71 15.39
C SER A 493 -35.09 -17.93 16.89
N GLU A 494 -34.22 -17.23 17.64
CA GLU A 494 -34.68 -16.52 18.86
C GLU A 494 -33.63 -15.49 19.31
N LYS A 495 -34.14 -14.29 19.63
CA LYS A 495 -33.41 -13.12 20.13
C LYS A 495 -32.92 -13.36 21.56
N SER A 496 -31.68 -13.04 21.85
CA SER A 496 -31.29 -12.57 23.19
C SER A 496 -30.21 -11.48 23.11
N GLU A 497 -30.58 -10.30 23.54
CA GLU A 497 -29.69 -9.18 23.81
C GLU A 497 -28.69 -9.55 24.91
N LYS A 498 -27.39 -9.35 24.64
CA LYS A 498 -26.44 -8.96 25.70
C LYS A 498 -25.39 -8.01 25.11
N ALA A 499 -25.40 -6.80 25.65
CA ALA A 499 -24.45 -5.75 25.40
C ALA A 499 -23.03 -6.17 25.84
N GLY A 500 -22.07 -6.14 24.92
CA GLY A 500 -20.64 -6.20 25.18
C GLY A 500 -19.99 -4.97 24.56
N THR A 501 -19.32 -4.18 25.36
CA THR A 501 -18.63 -2.95 25.01
C THR A 501 -17.47 -3.23 24.04
N GLY A 502 -17.74 -3.16 22.74
CA GLY A 502 -16.72 -3.09 21.71
C GLY A 502 -16.15 -1.66 21.64
N LYS A 503 -14.85 -1.50 21.59
CA LYS A 503 -14.23 -0.26 21.13
C LYS A 503 -14.66 -0.06 19.68
N GLU A 504 -15.46 0.97 19.43
CA GLU A 504 -15.86 1.39 18.10
C GLU A 504 -14.61 1.84 17.33
N GLU A 505 -14.36 1.22 16.21
CA GLU A 505 -13.30 1.62 15.27
C GLU A 505 -13.61 2.99 14.69
N ARG A 506 -12.65 3.93 14.74
CA ARG A 506 -12.80 5.30 14.25
C ARG A 506 -12.15 5.45 12.89
N ALA A 507 -12.90 5.94 11.91
CA ALA A 507 -12.36 6.24 10.59
C ALA A 507 -11.53 7.53 10.60
N THR A 508 -10.35 7.53 9.92
CA THR A 508 -9.49 8.70 9.74
C THR A 508 -9.09 8.86 8.28
N TYR A 509 -8.70 10.09 7.89
CA TYR A 509 -8.27 10.35 6.51
C TYR A 509 -6.96 9.64 6.16
N ALA A 510 -6.06 9.49 7.12
CA ALA A 510 -4.85 8.70 6.97
C ALA A 510 -5.16 7.20 6.76
N ALA A 511 -6.11 6.64 7.50
CA ALA A 511 -6.59 5.26 7.30
C ALA A 511 -7.22 5.04 5.92
N ALA A 512 -7.86 6.07 5.37
CA ALA A 512 -8.40 6.08 4.00
C ALA A 512 -7.35 6.35 2.90
N GLY A 513 -6.05 6.36 3.24
CA GLY A 513 -4.93 6.43 2.30
C GLY A 513 -4.44 7.84 1.96
N VAL A 514 -4.88 8.90 2.66
CA VAL A 514 -4.42 10.28 2.43
C VAL A 514 -3.83 10.86 3.71
N ASP A 515 -2.52 11.07 3.71
CA ASP A 515 -1.75 11.61 4.82
C ASP A 515 -1.40 13.08 4.57
N ILE A 516 -2.11 14.00 5.24
CA ILE A 516 -1.91 15.45 5.10
C ILE A 516 -0.51 15.85 5.58
N ASP A 517 0.00 15.22 6.64
CA ASP A 517 1.30 15.58 7.22
C ASP A 517 2.46 15.19 6.30
N ARG A 518 2.35 14.05 5.57
CA ARG A 518 3.29 13.69 4.50
C ARG A 518 3.24 14.69 3.34
N GLY A 519 2.05 15.15 2.97
CA GLY A 519 1.88 16.21 1.98
C GLY A 519 2.62 17.48 2.40
N MET A 520 2.40 17.97 3.61
CA MET A 520 3.07 19.14 4.15
C MET A 520 4.60 18.97 4.22
N LYS A 521 5.08 17.82 4.65
CA LYS A 521 6.51 17.50 4.67
C LYS A 521 7.14 17.51 3.26
N SER A 522 6.41 17.03 2.26
CA SER A 522 6.87 17.08 0.86
C SER A 522 7.02 18.54 0.38
N VAL A 523 6.06 19.40 0.71
CA VAL A 523 6.13 20.84 0.41
C VAL A 523 7.33 21.49 1.11
N GLU A 524 7.63 21.14 2.36
CA GLU A 524 8.80 21.63 3.10
C GLU A 524 10.12 21.22 2.41
N LEU A 525 10.24 19.95 1.98
CA LEU A 525 11.43 19.48 1.25
C LEU A 525 11.61 20.15 -0.12
N ILE A 526 10.52 20.48 -0.81
CA ILE A 526 10.54 21.19 -2.10
C ILE A 526 10.98 22.64 -1.92
N LYS A 527 10.71 23.25 -0.77
CA LYS A 527 11.05 24.65 -0.46
C LYS A 527 12.54 24.94 -0.64
N ASP A 528 13.41 24.07 -0.12
CA ASP A 528 14.86 24.19 -0.28
C ASP A 528 15.34 24.12 -1.74
N VAL A 529 14.61 23.37 -2.57
CA VAL A 529 14.90 23.25 -4.00
C VAL A 529 14.54 24.55 -4.74
N LEU A 530 13.42 25.17 -4.38
CA LEU A 530 12.92 26.37 -5.01
C LEU A 530 13.65 27.64 -4.55
N GLU A 531 14.16 27.70 -3.33
CA GLU A 531 15.00 28.79 -2.85
C GLU A 531 16.31 28.94 -3.65
N ARG A 532 16.71 27.90 -4.39
CA ARG A 532 17.87 27.94 -5.30
C ARG A 532 17.57 28.62 -6.65
N MET A 533 16.30 28.92 -6.92
CA MET A 533 15.90 29.62 -8.15
C MET A 533 15.82 31.14 -7.88
N PRO A 534 16.86 31.91 -8.17
CA PRO A 534 16.85 33.35 -7.92
C PRO A 534 15.88 34.04 -8.87
N SER A 535 14.88 34.73 -8.32
CA SER A 535 14.00 35.63 -9.06
C SER A 535 13.53 36.75 -8.14
N ASP A 536 13.93 37.99 -8.45
CA ASP A 536 13.43 39.21 -7.85
C ASP A 536 11.97 39.54 -8.22
N ARG A 537 11.38 38.76 -9.13
CA ARG A 537 10.00 38.88 -9.61
C ARG A 537 9.01 37.95 -8.90
N PHE A 538 9.49 37.12 -8.01
CA PHE A 538 8.67 36.19 -7.23
C PHE A 538 8.22 36.87 -5.93
N ILE A 539 6.90 37.05 -5.71
CA ILE A 539 6.37 37.79 -4.56
C ILE A 539 5.97 36.89 -3.42
N SER A 540 5.35 35.71 -3.70
CA SER A 540 4.85 34.82 -2.66
C SER A 540 5.45 33.45 -2.78
N GLY A 541 5.95 32.94 -1.63
CA GLY A 541 6.57 31.63 -1.51
C GLY A 541 5.58 30.46 -1.47
N LEU A 542 6.13 29.27 -1.43
CA LEU A 542 5.42 28.04 -1.14
C LEU A 542 4.67 28.13 0.20
N GLY A 543 3.38 27.74 0.19
CA GLY A 543 2.50 27.76 1.34
C GLY A 543 1.32 28.72 1.25
N GLY A 544 1.28 29.57 0.21
CA GLY A 544 0.09 30.30 -0.23
C GLY A 544 -0.85 29.40 -1.04
N PHE A 545 -2.01 29.94 -1.44
CA PHE A 545 -2.96 29.24 -2.32
C PHE A 545 -2.52 29.25 -3.80
N GLY A 546 -1.69 30.22 -4.25
CA GLY A 546 -1.18 30.31 -5.62
C GLY A 546 0.18 30.98 -5.69
N GLY A 547 0.95 30.66 -6.74
CA GLY A 547 2.25 31.29 -7.03
C GLY A 547 2.09 32.67 -7.73
N SER A 548 2.80 33.70 -7.24
CA SER A 548 2.68 35.09 -7.73
C SER A 548 3.96 35.58 -8.36
N PHE A 549 3.85 36.11 -9.60
CA PHE A 549 4.99 36.62 -10.41
C PHE A 549 4.73 38.04 -10.91
N VAL A 550 5.71 38.97 -10.71
CA VAL A 550 5.60 40.34 -11.21
C VAL A 550 5.92 40.40 -12.69
N LEU A 551 4.95 40.83 -13.48
CA LEU A 551 5.17 41.18 -14.89
C LEU A 551 5.48 42.65 -14.98
N ASP A 552 6.71 42.99 -15.39
CA ASP A 552 7.10 44.37 -15.74
C ASP A 552 6.40 44.77 -17.06
N ALA A 553 5.36 45.54 -16.92
CA ALA A 553 4.55 46.00 -18.08
C ALA A 553 5.09 47.27 -18.71
N GLY A 554 6.23 47.82 -18.24
CA GLY A 554 6.79 49.08 -18.77
C GLY A 554 5.89 50.30 -18.56
N GLY A 555 4.90 50.17 -17.65
CA GLY A 555 3.89 51.21 -17.38
C GLY A 555 4.00 51.79 -15.98
N SER A 556 3.01 52.62 -15.61
CA SER A 556 2.96 53.29 -14.31
C SER A 556 2.58 52.37 -13.13
N GLU A 557 2.20 51.14 -13.37
CA GLU A 557 1.75 50.17 -12.35
C GLU A 557 2.07 48.74 -12.77
N ASP A 558 2.80 48.00 -11.91
CA ASP A 558 3.14 46.58 -12.12
C ASP A 558 1.90 45.69 -12.03
N ILE A 559 1.83 44.67 -12.88
CA ILE A 559 0.84 43.62 -12.87
C ILE A 559 1.44 42.36 -12.19
N VAL A 560 0.69 41.75 -11.31
CA VAL A 560 1.01 40.45 -10.72
C VAL A 560 0.19 39.38 -11.40
N LEU A 561 0.88 38.39 -11.98
CA LEU A 561 0.27 37.15 -12.44
C LEU A 561 0.19 36.18 -11.27
N VAL A 562 -0.95 35.55 -11.09
CA VAL A 562 -1.18 34.52 -10.08
C VAL A 562 -1.56 33.23 -10.79
N ALA A 563 -0.84 32.16 -10.53
CA ALA A 563 -1.07 30.87 -11.12
C ALA A 563 -1.37 29.81 -10.04
N GLY A 564 -2.35 28.97 -10.30
CA GLY A 564 -2.71 27.83 -9.47
C GLY A 564 -2.91 26.60 -10.35
N THR A 565 -2.53 25.44 -9.83
CA THR A 565 -2.78 24.14 -10.46
C THR A 565 -3.31 23.18 -9.42
N ASP A 566 -4.34 22.43 -9.76
CA ASP A 566 -4.94 21.41 -8.88
C ASP A 566 -5.66 20.34 -9.70
N GLY A 567 -5.92 19.19 -9.07
CA GLY A 567 -6.73 18.12 -9.61
C GLY A 567 -8.09 18.01 -8.91
N VAL A 568 -8.90 17.03 -9.32
CA VAL A 568 -10.19 16.74 -8.68
C VAL A 568 -10.06 15.72 -7.55
N GLY A 569 -9.01 14.91 -7.59
CA GLY A 569 -8.76 13.89 -6.59
C GLY A 569 -9.71 12.70 -6.67
N THR A 570 -9.91 12.00 -5.54
CA THR A 570 -10.61 10.70 -5.52
C THR A 570 -12.14 10.78 -5.71
N LYS A 571 -12.72 11.98 -5.86
CA LYS A 571 -14.07 12.20 -6.38
C LYS A 571 -14.26 11.59 -7.78
N LEU A 572 -13.19 11.54 -8.58
CA LEU A 572 -13.17 10.89 -9.89
C LEU A 572 -13.66 9.44 -9.84
N ARG A 573 -13.38 8.70 -8.76
CA ARG A 573 -13.86 7.31 -8.62
C ARG A 573 -15.37 7.22 -8.59
N ILE A 574 -16.05 8.20 -7.96
CA ILE A 574 -17.52 8.28 -7.95
C ILE A 574 -18.05 8.51 -9.36
N ALA A 575 -17.45 9.46 -10.10
CA ALA A 575 -17.85 9.75 -11.47
C ALA A 575 -17.66 8.56 -12.41
N ILE A 576 -16.54 7.84 -12.28
CA ILE A 576 -16.23 6.63 -13.06
C ILE A 576 -17.23 5.51 -12.74
N GLU A 577 -17.53 5.29 -11.47
CA GLU A 577 -18.40 4.22 -10.99
C GLU A 577 -19.88 4.49 -11.35
N ALA A 578 -20.28 5.75 -11.28
CA ALA A 578 -21.60 6.21 -11.70
C ALA A 578 -21.74 6.40 -13.22
N ASN A 579 -20.64 6.37 -13.97
CA ASN A 579 -20.57 6.73 -15.38
C ASN A 579 -21.18 8.12 -15.66
N ARG A 580 -20.86 9.10 -14.77
CA ARG A 580 -21.31 10.50 -14.88
C ARG A 580 -20.09 11.43 -14.80
N HIS A 581 -19.82 12.15 -15.90
CA HIS A 581 -18.57 12.88 -16.09
C HIS A 581 -18.74 14.37 -16.31
N ASP A 582 -19.96 14.84 -16.44
CA ASP A 582 -20.34 16.21 -16.82
C ASP A 582 -20.04 17.26 -15.75
N THR A 583 -19.97 16.87 -14.46
CA THR A 583 -19.71 17.79 -13.35
C THR A 583 -18.24 17.92 -12.98
N ILE A 584 -17.45 16.91 -13.29
CA ILE A 584 -16.03 16.80 -12.88
C ILE A 584 -15.15 17.93 -13.43
N GLY A 585 -15.43 18.38 -14.68
CA GLY A 585 -14.73 19.53 -15.26
C GLY A 585 -14.99 20.83 -14.51
N ILE A 586 -16.17 21.01 -13.92
CA ILE A 586 -16.49 22.16 -13.08
C ILE A 586 -15.63 22.13 -11.80
N ASP A 587 -15.49 20.96 -11.18
CA ASP A 587 -14.64 20.79 -10.02
C ASP A 587 -13.17 21.15 -10.31
N ALA A 588 -12.62 20.66 -11.43
CA ALA A 588 -11.23 20.97 -11.84
C ALA A 588 -10.99 22.48 -11.99
N VAL A 589 -11.94 23.18 -12.61
CA VAL A 589 -11.86 24.65 -12.74
C VAL A 589 -12.00 25.32 -11.38
N ALA A 590 -12.99 24.92 -10.57
CA ALA A 590 -13.27 25.53 -9.29
C ALA A 590 -12.07 25.48 -8.34
N MET A 591 -11.40 24.32 -8.24
CA MET A 591 -10.23 24.15 -7.39
C MET A 591 -9.13 25.16 -7.74
N CYS A 592 -8.83 25.33 -9.02
CA CYS A 592 -7.77 26.25 -9.48
C CYS A 592 -8.17 27.74 -9.37
N VAL A 593 -9.37 28.11 -9.82
CA VAL A 593 -9.76 29.54 -9.89
C VAL A 593 -10.12 30.11 -8.52
N ASN A 594 -10.60 29.28 -7.60
CA ASN A 594 -10.83 29.69 -6.22
C ASN A 594 -9.51 29.94 -5.47
N ASP A 595 -8.45 29.23 -5.81
CA ASP A 595 -7.11 29.50 -5.29
C ASP A 595 -6.53 30.80 -5.86
N VAL A 596 -6.65 31.01 -7.17
CA VAL A 596 -6.20 32.22 -7.84
C VAL A 596 -6.88 33.47 -7.25
N ILE A 597 -8.19 33.43 -6.97
CA ILE A 597 -8.95 34.57 -6.44
C ILE A 597 -8.57 34.91 -4.99
N THR A 598 -7.96 34.01 -4.22
CA THR A 598 -7.50 34.30 -2.86
C THR A 598 -6.50 35.47 -2.80
N SER A 599 -5.78 35.72 -3.87
CA SER A 599 -4.88 36.89 -4.02
C SER A 599 -5.56 38.15 -4.62
N GLY A 600 -6.88 38.09 -4.83
CA GLY A 600 -7.61 39.16 -5.52
C GLY A 600 -7.41 39.20 -7.05
N ALA A 601 -6.74 38.17 -7.61
CA ALA A 601 -6.46 38.08 -9.03
C ALA A 601 -7.68 37.61 -9.82
N LYS A 602 -8.05 38.34 -10.87
CA LYS A 602 -9.10 37.90 -11.78
C LYS A 602 -8.56 36.79 -12.69
N PRO A 603 -9.17 35.57 -12.68
CA PRO A 603 -8.81 34.52 -13.63
C PRO A 603 -8.96 35.01 -15.09
N LEU A 604 -7.96 34.73 -15.90
CA LEU A 604 -7.91 35.14 -17.31
C LEU A 604 -8.18 33.96 -18.23
N PHE A 605 -7.46 32.88 -18.00
CA PHE A 605 -7.59 31.68 -18.80
C PHE A 605 -7.29 30.43 -17.96
N PHE A 606 -7.76 29.31 -18.49
CA PHE A 606 -7.62 27.96 -17.94
C PHE A 606 -7.07 26.99 -18.99
N LEU A 607 -6.27 26.05 -18.58
CA LEU A 607 -5.77 24.91 -19.36
C LEU A 607 -6.07 23.62 -18.56
N ASP A 608 -6.40 22.54 -19.28
CA ASP A 608 -6.58 21.22 -18.64
C ASP A 608 -5.60 20.19 -19.17
N TYR A 609 -5.27 19.22 -18.33
CA TYR A 609 -4.58 18.01 -18.71
C TYR A 609 -5.46 16.80 -18.33
N LEU A 610 -5.96 16.10 -19.35
CA LEU A 610 -6.83 14.93 -19.21
C LEU A 610 -6.05 13.70 -19.62
N ALA A 611 -5.72 12.82 -18.67
CA ALA A 611 -5.04 11.55 -18.91
C ALA A 611 -6.00 10.37 -18.72
N GLN A 612 -6.07 9.46 -19.68
CA GLN A 612 -6.99 8.32 -19.68
C GLN A 612 -6.26 7.01 -19.99
N GLY A 613 -6.76 5.89 -19.49
CA GLY A 613 -6.27 4.56 -19.88
C GLY A 613 -6.63 4.23 -21.35
N ARG A 614 -7.82 4.67 -21.77
CA ARG A 614 -8.32 4.59 -23.12
C ARG A 614 -9.18 5.82 -23.40
N ILE A 615 -8.92 6.49 -24.52
CA ILE A 615 -9.72 7.64 -24.93
C ILE A 615 -11.11 7.18 -25.41
N GLU A 616 -12.14 7.71 -24.76
CA GLU A 616 -13.54 7.58 -25.15
C GLU A 616 -14.05 8.98 -25.49
N PRO A 617 -14.31 9.29 -26.78
CA PRO A 617 -14.64 10.65 -27.24
C PRO A 617 -15.82 11.28 -26.51
N GLU A 618 -16.88 10.52 -26.24
CA GLU A 618 -18.07 10.99 -25.54
C GLU A 618 -17.80 11.35 -24.07
N LYS A 619 -16.93 10.57 -23.40
CA LYS A 619 -16.48 10.83 -22.03
C LYS A 619 -15.61 12.09 -21.99
N VAL A 620 -14.66 12.22 -22.92
CA VAL A 620 -13.83 13.43 -23.07
C VAL A 620 -14.72 14.66 -23.29
N GLN A 621 -15.70 14.56 -24.20
CA GLN A 621 -16.65 15.65 -24.48
C GLN A 621 -17.42 16.05 -23.21
N ALA A 622 -17.91 15.09 -22.42
CA ALA A 622 -18.64 15.37 -21.18
C ALA A 622 -17.74 16.10 -20.15
N ILE A 623 -16.51 15.61 -19.94
CA ILE A 623 -15.55 16.22 -19.01
C ILE A 623 -15.19 17.65 -19.45
N VAL A 624 -14.81 17.84 -20.72
CA VAL A 624 -14.41 19.15 -21.25
C VAL A 624 -15.60 20.14 -21.32
N SER A 625 -16.82 19.63 -21.52
CA SER A 625 -18.04 20.46 -21.39
C SER A 625 -18.20 21.00 -19.96
N GLY A 626 -17.93 20.16 -18.95
CA GLY A 626 -17.85 20.62 -17.55
C GLY A 626 -16.77 21.66 -17.32
N VAL A 627 -15.56 21.50 -17.92
CA VAL A 627 -14.49 22.51 -17.85
C VAL A 627 -14.95 23.83 -18.47
N ALA A 628 -15.55 23.79 -19.66
CA ALA A 628 -16.07 24.97 -20.31
C ALA A 628 -17.13 25.70 -19.47
N GLU A 629 -18.07 24.96 -18.86
CA GLU A 629 -19.06 25.50 -17.94
C GLU A 629 -18.42 26.15 -16.72
N GLY A 630 -17.44 25.50 -16.10
CA GLY A 630 -16.67 26.04 -14.99
C GLY A 630 -15.98 27.35 -15.37
N CYS A 631 -15.34 27.41 -16.52
CA CYS A 631 -14.70 28.64 -17.05
C CYS A 631 -15.71 29.77 -17.28
N MET A 632 -16.90 29.49 -17.81
CA MET A 632 -17.96 30.46 -17.96
C MET A 632 -18.47 31.01 -16.63
N ARG A 633 -18.62 30.16 -15.62
CA ARG A 633 -18.96 30.56 -14.25
C ARG A 633 -17.88 31.43 -13.63
N ALA A 634 -16.61 31.08 -13.81
CA ALA A 634 -15.46 31.84 -13.32
C ALA A 634 -15.24 33.15 -14.10
N GLY A 635 -15.75 33.27 -15.32
CA GLY A 635 -15.52 34.42 -16.20
C GLY A 635 -14.11 34.46 -16.81
N CYS A 636 -13.54 33.27 -17.06
CA CYS A 636 -12.26 33.07 -17.74
C CYS A 636 -12.43 32.26 -19.04
N VAL A 637 -11.38 32.15 -19.83
CA VAL A 637 -11.39 31.49 -21.13
C VAL A 637 -10.72 30.10 -20.98
N LEU A 638 -11.37 29.03 -21.46
CA LEU A 638 -10.68 27.76 -21.71
C LEU A 638 -9.79 27.99 -22.94
N LEU A 639 -8.48 28.12 -22.71
CA LEU A 639 -7.52 28.48 -23.76
C LEU A 639 -7.09 27.25 -24.59
N GLY A 640 -7.09 26.08 -23.97
CA GLY A 640 -6.71 24.81 -24.55
C GLY A 640 -6.48 23.77 -23.47
N GLY A 641 -5.88 22.67 -23.85
CA GLY A 641 -5.56 21.55 -22.95
C GLY A 641 -4.82 20.46 -23.69
N GLU A 642 -4.53 19.39 -22.98
CA GLU A 642 -3.92 18.17 -23.52
C GLU A 642 -4.77 16.96 -23.15
N THR A 643 -5.03 16.08 -24.12
CA THR A 643 -5.68 14.79 -23.86
C THR A 643 -4.72 13.67 -24.20
N ALA A 644 -4.28 12.93 -23.18
CA ALA A 644 -3.30 11.87 -23.30
C ALA A 644 -3.94 10.49 -23.12
N GLU A 645 -3.67 9.57 -24.05
CA GLU A 645 -3.95 8.15 -23.87
C GLU A 645 -2.72 7.49 -23.29
N MET A 646 -2.87 6.94 -22.07
CA MET A 646 -1.77 6.35 -21.30
C MET A 646 -2.10 4.90 -20.94
N PRO A 647 -2.08 3.97 -21.91
CA PRO A 647 -2.39 2.57 -21.69
C PRO A 647 -1.34 1.94 -20.76
N GLY A 648 -1.81 1.22 -19.75
CA GLY A 648 -0.94 0.59 -18.74
C GLY A 648 -0.56 1.51 -17.58
N PHE A 649 -0.83 2.82 -17.67
CA PHE A 649 -0.71 3.77 -16.57
C PHE A 649 -2.05 3.97 -15.85
N TYR A 650 -3.12 4.24 -16.63
CA TYR A 650 -4.52 4.25 -16.14
C TYR A 650 -5.24 2.97 -16.57
N GLY A 651 -6.23 2.51 -15.78
CA GLY A 651 -7.15 1.45 -16.19
C GLY A 651 -7.97 1.87 -17.42
N GLY A 652 -8.59 0.90 -18.13
CA GLY A 652 -9.30 1.19 -19.39
C GLY A 652 -10.36 2.29 -19.27
N ASP A 653 -11.08 2.35 -18.13
CA ASP A 653 -12.13 3.32 -17.86
C ASP A 653 -11.68 4.46 -16.94
N ASP A 654 -10.46 4.36 -16.38
CA ASP A 654 -9.92 5.33 -15.44
C ASP A 654 -9.36 6.54 -16.18
N TYR A 655 -9.50 7.71 -15.56
CA TYR A 655 -8.89 8.95 -16.01
C TYR A 655 -8.48 9.82 -14.83
N ASP A 656 -7.61 10.76 -15.07
CA ASP A 656 -7.26 11.86 -14.18
C ASP A 656 -7.35 13.17 -14.93
N ILE A 657 -7.72 14.24 -14.22
CA ILE A 657 -7.78 15.59 -14.76
C ILE A 657 -7.12 16.55 -13.80
N ALA A 658 -6.22 17.37 -14.33
CA ALA A 658 -5.60 18.48 -13.64
C ALA A 658 -5.88 19.78 -14.39
N GLY A 659 -6.12 20.84 -13.64
CA GLY A 659 -6.33 22.18 -14.16
C GLY A 659 -5.13 23.08 -13.89
N PHE A 660 -4.98 24.09 -14.73
CA PHE A 660 -4.02 25.16 -14.59
C PHE A 660 -4.70 26.49 -14.90
N ALA A 661 -4.86 27.33 -13.87
CA ALA A 661 -5.46 28.66 -14.00
C ALA A 661 -4.41 29.76 -13.88
N VAL A 662 -4.53 30.81 -14.68
CA VAL A 662 -3.74 32.03 -14.56
C VAL A 662 -4.68 33.22 -14.43
N GLY A 663 -4.46 34.02 -13.39
CA GLY A 663 -5.13 35.31 -13.17
C GLY A 663 -4.16 36.47 -13.13
N ALA A 664 -4.70 37.69 -13.13
CA ALA A 664 -3.92 38.90 -13.00
C ALA A 664 -4.58 39.87 -12.03
N VAL A 665 -3.73 40.62 -11.29
CA VAL A 665 -4.13 41.66 -10.36
C VAL A 665 -3.10 42.80 -10.42
N LYS A 666 -3.52 44.05 -10.24
CA LYS A 666 -2.59 45.14 -10.00
C LYS A 666 -1.84 44.95 -8.70
N ARG A 667 -0.54 45.26 -8.67
CA ARG A 667 0.30 45.07 -7.48
C ARG A 667 -0.28 45.77 -6.24
N SER A 668 -0.86 46.98 -6.45
CA SER A 668 -1.49 47.74 -5.37
C SER A 668 -2.80 47.16 -4.83
N LYS A 669 -3.39 46.16 -5.56
CA LYS A 669 -4.64 45.50 -5.21
C LYS A 669 -4.49 44.04 -4.78
N VAL A 670 -3.25 43.56 -4.65
CA VAL A 670 -2.97 42.20 -4.17
C VAL A 670 -3.50 42.02 -2.75
N ILE A 671 -4.25 40.93 -2.51
CA ILE A 671 -4.71 40.53 -1.20
C ILE A 671 -3.76 39.46 -0.71
N ASP A 672 -2.91 39.78 0.25
CA ASP A 672 -1.85 38.92 0.81
C ASP A 672 -2.01 38.66 2.31
N GLY A 673 -3.09 39.15 2.90
CA GLY A 673 -3.34 39.01 4.34
C GLY A 673 -2.53 39.95 5.24
N SER A 674 -1.52 40.66 4.69
CA SER A 674 -0.61 41.51 5.49
C SER A 674 -1.31 42.60 6.26
N THR A 675 -2.51 43.01 5.83
CA THR A 675 -3.32 44.07 6.46
C THR A 675 -4.31 43.54 7.48
N ILE A 676 -4.41 42.26 7.71
CA ILE A 676 -5.30 41.66 8.73
C ILE A 676 -4.87 42.11 10.12
N GLN A 677 -5.84 42.41 10.98
CA GLN A 677 -5.63 42.83 12.37
C GLN A 677 -6.56 42.11 13.31
N SER A 678 -6.16 42.04 14.59
CA SER A 678 -7.05 41.58 15.64
C SER A 678 -8.33 42.38 15.66
N GLY A 679 -9.48 41.72 15.75
CA GLY A 679 -10.80 42.31 15.70
C GLY A 679 -11.42 42.32 14.30
N ASP A 680 -10.73 41.95 13.25
CA ASP A 680 -11.33 41.74 11.91
C ASP A 680 -12.32 40.58 11.96
N ILE A 681 -13.42 40.71 11.25
CA ILE A 681 -14.52 39.76 11.24
C ILE A 681 -14.36 38.81 10.06
N LEU A 682 -14.69 37.55 10.30
CA LEU A 682 -14.66 36.49 9.30
C LEU A 682 -16.07 36.19 8.79
N ILE A 683 -16.25 36.32 7.48
CA ILE A 683 -17.47 35.96 6.79
C ILE A 683 -17.21 34.66 6.05
N GLY A 684 -18.03 33.62 6.33
CA GLY A 684 -18.00 32.34 5.65
C GLY A 684 -19.02 32.29 4.54
N LEU A 685 -18.63 31.76 3.38
CA LEU A 685 -19.49 31.47 2.24
C LEU A 685 -19.76 29.96 2.22
N ALA A 686 -21.05 29.60 2.07
CA ALA A 686 -21.45 28.21 2.13
C ALA A 686 -20.87 27.38 0.98
N SER A 687 -20.56 26.12 1.27
CA SER A 687 -20.25 25.11 0.25
C SER A 687 -21.53 24.47 -0.30
N SER A 688 -21.41 23.75 -1.43
CA SER A 688 -22.48 22.91 -2.01
C SER A 688 -22.56 21.53 -1.36
N GLY A 689 -21.58 21.15 -0.55
CA GLY A 689 -21.37 19.84 0.04
C GLY A 689 -19.88 19.59 0.28
N LEU A 690 -19.40 18.40 -0.01
CA LEU A 690 -18.01 17.99 0.16
C LEU A 690 -17.02 18.79 -0.71
N HIS A 691 -17.47 19.39 -1.80
CA HIS A 691 -16.66 19.93 -2.88
C HIS A 691 -15.81 18.83 -3.53
N SER A 692 -14.45 18.96 -3.56
CA SER A 692 -13.55 17.96 -4.14
C SER A 692 -12.56 17.38 -3.14
N ASN A 693 -12.76 17.59 -1.85
CA ASN A 693 -11.84 17.17 -0.81
C ASN A 693 -12.48 16.17 0.16
N GLY A 694 -11.64 15.32 0.79
CA GLY A 694 -12.09 14.33 1.76
C GLY A 694 -12.73 13.07 1.17
N PHE A 695 -12.73 12.91 -0.16
CA PHE A 695 -13.42 11.79 -0.82
C PHE A 695 -12.84 10.41 -0.52
N SER A 696 -11.56 10.29 -0.18
CA SER A 696 -11.00 9.02 0.26
C SER A 696 -11.67 8.56 1.55
N LEU A 697 -11.80 9.45 2.55
CA LEU A 697 -12.49 9.15 3.81
C LEU A 697 -13.99 8.94 3.59
N ALA A 698 -14.66 9.79 2.81
CA ALA A 698 -16.09 9.66 2.51
C ALA A 698 -16.41 8.31 1.84
N ARG A 699 -15.62 7.90 0.85
CA ARG A 699 -15.77 6.61 0.18
C ARG A 699 -15.54 5.44 1.13
N HIS A 700 -14.50 5.52 1.94
CA HIS A 700 -14.22 4.50 2.94
C HIS A 700 -15.39 4.34 3.92
N VAL A 701 -15.91 5.43 4.46
CA VAL A 701 -17.05 5.39 5.40
C VAL A 701 -18.32 4.87 4.72
N LEU A 702 -18.66 5.38 3.53
CA LEU A 702 -19.93 5.06 2.88
C LEU A 702 -19.96 3.65 2.28
N PHE A 703 -18.87 3.26 1.58
CA PHE A 703 -18.87 2.04 0.78
C PHE A 703 -18.17 0.88 1.45
N ASP A 704 -17.05 1.13 2.17
CA ASP A 704 -16.29 0.05 2.79
C ASP A 704 -16.84 -0.28 4.19
N MET A 705 -17.16 0.72 5.02
CA MET A 705 -17.68 0.51 6.37
C MET A 705 -19.21 0.32 6.40
N ALA A 706 -19.97 1.26 5.83
CA ALA A 706 -21.42 1.21 5.85
C ALA A 706 -22.05 0.35 4.73
N CYS A 707 -21.23 -0.13 3.78
CA CYS A 707 -21.65 -0.99 2.65
C CYS A 707 -22.81 -0.41 1.83
N LEU A 708 -22.89 0.92 1.73
CA LEU A 708 -23.89 1.60 0.90
C LEU A 708 -23.52 1.54 -0.57
N SER A 709 -24.49 1.74 -1.45
CA SER A 709 -24.30 1.85 -2.89
C SER A 709 -24.57 3.28 -3.37
N LEU A 710 -24.06 3.66 -4.53
CA LEU A 710 -24.30 4.98 -5.13
C LEU A 710 -25.78 5.28 -5.40
N SER A 711 -26.60 4.26 -5.57
CA SER A 711 -28.04 4.39 -5.79
C SER A 711 -28.86 4.51 -4.53
N ASP A 712 -28.27 4.29 -3.35
CA ASP A 712 -28.99 4.37 -2.08
C ASP A 712 -29.38 5.82 -1.78
N GLU A 713 -30.54 5.99 -1.18
CA GLU A 713 -31.12 7.28 -0.81
C GLU A 713 -31.30 7.32 0.71
N PRO A 714 -30.25 7.66 1.48
CA PRO A 714 -30.35 7.80 2.93
C PRO A 714 -31.36 8.89 3.31
N ARG A 715 -32.22 8.60 4.29
CA ARG A 715 -33.26 9.53 4.74
C ARG A 715 -32.69 10.85 5.20
N GLU A 716 -31.50 10.83 5.77
CA GLU A 716 -30.76 11.98 6.29
C GLU A 716 -30.36 12.95 5.18
N LEU A 717 -30.14 12.45 3.96
CA LEU A 717 -29.72 13.24 2.81
C LEU A 717 -30.89 13.66 1.92
N GLY A 718 -31.97 12.84 1.87
CA GLY A 718 -33.17 13.11 1.08
C GLY A 718 -32.94 13.09 -0.44
N ARG A 719 -31.81 12.54 -0.90
CA ARG A 719 -31.46 12.32 -2.31
C ARG A 719 -30.49 11.16 -2.45
N PRO A 720 -30.35 10.55 -3.65
CA PRO A 720 -29.38 9.48 -3.90
C PRO A 720 -27.94 9.92 -3.60
N LEU A 721 -27.13 8.98 -3.07
CA LEU A 721 -25.71 9.25 -2.76
C LEU A 721 -24.93 9.75 -3.97
N VAL A 722 -25.20 9.24 -5.16
CA VAL A 722 -24.53 9.71 -6.38
C VAL A 722 -24.76 11.20 -6.66
N GLU A 723 -25.94 11.72 -6.38
CA GLU A 723 -26.26 13.14 -6.57
C GLU A 723 -25.58 14.01 -5.52
N GLU A 724 -25.55 13.54 -4.26
CA GLU A 724 -24.85 14.22 -3.17
C GLU A 724 -23.36 14.31 -3.43
N LEU A 725 -22.75 13.19 -3.83
CA LEU A 725 -21.29 13.09 -3.99
C LEU A 725 -20.76 13.75 -5.27
N LEU A 726 -21.57 13.84 -6.33
CA LEU A 726 -21.19 14.49 -7.58
C LEU A 726 -21.61 15.96 -7.66
N GLU A 727 -22.19 16.53 -6.59
CA GLU A 727 -22.48 17.97 -6.52
C GLU A 727 -21.21 18.78 -6.78
N PRO A 728 -21.19 19.69 -7.76
CA PRO A 728 -19.98 20.43 -8.13
C PRO A 728 -19.52 21.41 -7.04
N THR A 729 -18.23 21.63 -7.01
CA THR A 729 -17.59 22.67 -6.18
C THR A 729 -18.08 24.06 -6.59
N VAL A 730 -18.40 24.90 -5.63
CA VAL A 730 -18.84 26.30 -5.87
C VAL A 730 -17.65 27.13 -6.37
N ILE A 731 -17.92 27.97 -7.40
CA ILE A 731 -16.95 28.92 -7.94
C ILE A 731 -17.27 30.31 -7.40
N TYR A 732 -16.43 30.83 -6.50
CA TYR A 732 -16.64 32.08 -5.76
C TYR A 732 -16.11 33.34 -6.48
N VAL A 733 -15.48 33.17 -7.64
CA VAL A 733 -14.72 34.22 -8.35
C VAL A 733 -15.53 35.51 -8.55
N LYS A 734 -16.76 35.41 -9.08
CA LYS A 734 -17.59 36.59 -9.35
C LYS A 734 -18.00 37.32 -8.08
N SER A 735 -18.36 36.56 -7.05
CA SER A 735 -18.78 37.10 -5.75
C SER A 735 -17.64 37.82 -5.05
N ILE A 736 -16.44 37.27 -5.06
CA ILE A 736 -15.25 37.87 -4.43
C ILE A 736 -14.77 39.10 -5.20
N LEU A 737 -14.75 39.06 -6.53
CA LEU A 737 -14.37 40.25 -7.34
C LEU A 737 -15.33 41.42 -7.12
N ASN A 738 -16.64 41.19 -7.10
CA ASN A 738 -17.62 42.23 -6.81
C ASN A 738 -17.51 42.73 -5.36
N LEU A 739 -17.29 41.83 -4.41
CA LEU A 739 -17.07 42.23 -3.02
C LEU A 739 -15.84 43.13 -2.85
N ALA A 740 -14.75 42.82 -3.55
CA ALA A 740 -13.51 43.63 -3.54
C ALA A 740 -13.67 45.04 -4.12
N GLU A 741 -14.72 45.30 -4.93
CA GLU A 741 -15.10 46.65 -5.40
C GLU A 741 -15.95 47.40 -4.35
N ALA A 742 -16.72 46.69 -3.51
CA ALA A 742 -17.61 47.28 -2.52
C ALA A 742 -16.90 47.55 -1.18
N VAL A 743 -16.05 46.66 -0.73
CA VAL A 743 -15.35 46.76 0.56
C VAL A 743 -13.87 46.41 0.42
N LYS A 744 -13.07 46.87 1.41
CA LYS A 744 -11.65 46.49 1.45
C LYS A 744 -11.50 45.11 2.08
N ILE A 745 -11.37 44.07 1.26
CA ILE A 745 -11.01 42.73 1.72
C ILE A 745 -9.59 42.74 2.29
N ARG A 746 -9.38 42.10 3.42
CA ARG A 746 -8.10 42.04 4.12
C ARG A 746 -7.40 40.69 3.96
N GLY A 747 -8.15 39.61 3.84
CA GLY A 747 -7.64 38.28 3.60
C GLY A 747 -8.72 37.35 3.08
N LEU A 748 -8.32 36.29 2.42
CA LEU A 748 -9.15 35.30 1.75
C LEU A 748 -8.58 33.91 1.99
N ALA A 749 -9.44 32.94 2.25
CA ALA A 749 -9.05 31.54 2.36
C ALA A 749 -10.04 30.62 1.63
N HIS A 750 -9.55 29.81 0.73
CA HIS A 750 -10.28 28.73 0.09
C HIS A 750 -10.18 27.48 0.97
N ILE A 751 -11.31 26.86 1.31
CA ILE A 751 -11.36 25.71 2.23
C ILE A 751 -11.34 24.43 1.42
N THR A 752 -10.17 23.79 1.42
CA THR A 752 -9.85 22.56 0.67
C THR A 752 -9.34 21.47 1.60
N GLY A 753 -8.41 20.60 1.16
CA GLY A 753 -7.70 19.67 2.02
C GLY A 753 -6.94 20.40 3.12
N GLY A 754 -7.15 20.00 4.39
CA GLY A 754 -6.73 20.73 5.57
C GLY A 754 -7.90 21.43 6.29
N GLY A 755 -9.05 21.57 5.61
CA GLY A 755 -10.33 22.00 6.20
C GLY A 755 -10.28 23.35 6.90
N LEU A 756 -11.05 23.46 7.96
CA LEU A 756 -11.13 24.67 8.79
C LEU A 756 -9.91 24.86 9.71
N ILE A 757 -9.05 23.86 9.82
CA ILE A 757 -7.87 23.89 10.71
C ILE A 757 -6.65 24.48 9.98
N ASP A 758 -6.33 23.97 8.82
CA ASP A 758 -5.05 24.26 8.14
C ASP A 758 -5.18 25.35 7.04
N ASN A 759 -6.39 25.62 6.48
CA ASN A 759 -6.54 26.58 5.40
C ASN A 759 -6.67 28.05 5.89
N PRO A 760 -7.53 28.40 6.86
CA PRO A 760 -7.69 29.79 7.27
C PRO A 760 -6.42 30.45 7.81
N PRO A 761 -5.53 29.74 8.56
CA PRO A 761 -4.27 30.32 9.02
C PRO A 761 -3.34 30.81 7.90
N ARG A 762 -3.45 30.27 6.68
CA ARG A 762 -2.59 30.67 5.54
C ARG A 762 -2.72 32.15 5.15
N MET A 763 -3.84 32.77 5.49
CA MET A 763 -4.03 34.20 5.22
C MET A 763 -3.51 35.10 6.33
N LEU A 764 -3.13 34.57 7.50
CA LEU A 764 -2.79 35.35 8.68
C LEU A 764 -1.33 35.84 8.67
N PRO A 765 -1.07 37.09 9.03
CA PRO A 765 0.28 37.50 9.41
C PRO A 765 0.67 36.96 10.79
N PRO A 766 1.96 36.89 11.11
CA PRO A 766 2.45 36.41 12.41
C PRO A 766 1.83 37.18 13.60
N GLY A 767 1.57 36.48 14.69
CA GLY A 767 1.03 37.07 15.92
C GLY A 767 -0.51 37.10 15.99
N LEU A 768 -1.19 36.50 15.02
CA LEU A 768 -2.65 36.42 14.98
C LEU A 768 -3.12 34.96 14.95
N ALA A 769 -4.35 34.73 15.35
CA ALA A 769 -5.09 33.48 15.34
C ALA A 769 -6.53 33.73 14.93
N ILE A 770 -7.30 32.67 14.76
CA ILE A 770 -8.72 32.73 14.36
C ILE A 770 -9.57 32.11 15.45
N ARG A 771 -10.65 32.78 15.84
CA ARG A 771 -11.77 32.21 16.61
C ARG A 771 -12.92 31.94 15.64
N VAL A 772 -13.40 30.71 15.60
CA VAL A 772 -14.53 30.26 14.80
C VAL A 772 -15.67 29.91 15.72
N ASP A 773 -16.84 30.48 15.50
CA ASP A 773 -18.05 30.31 16.33
C ASP A 773 -18.90 29.18 15.72
N LEU A 774 -18.77 27.95 16.24
CA LEU A 774 -19.54 26.78 15.82
C LEU A 774 -21.03 27.01 16.03
N GLY A 775 -21.87 26.63 15.09
CA GLY A 775 -23.30 26.90 15.13
C GLY A 775 -23.73 28.20 14.42
N SER A 776 -22.78 29.08 14.03
CA SER A 776 -23.08 30.29 13.28
C SER A 776 -23.49 30.04 11.82
N TRP A 777 -23.27 28.86 11.28
CA TRP A 777 -23.68 28.46 9.92
C TRP A 777 -24.38 27.11 9.88
N HIS A 778 -25.06 26.84 8.79
CA HIS A 778 -25.69 25.55 8.54
C HIS A 778 -24.68 24.54 7.99
N VAL A 779 -24.45 23.46 8.73
CA VAL A 779 -23.62 22.33 8.28
C VAL A 779 -24.50 21.39 7.45
N PRO A 780 -24.18 21.14 6.17
CA PRO A 780 -24.93 20.19 5.33
C PRO A 780 -25.00 18.77 5.94
N PRO A 781 -26.14 18.07 5.76
CA PRO A 781 -26.38 16.78 6.42
C PRO A 781 -25.32 15.71 6.14
N ILE A 782 -24.67 15.75 4.99
CA ILE A 782 -23.63 14.78 4.59
C ILE A 782 -22.49 14.69 5.60
N PHE A 783 -22.08 15.82 6.21
CA PHE A 783 -20.98 15.81 7.17
C PHE A 783 -21.34 15.06 8.46
N ASN A 784 -22.52 15.32 9.01
CA ASN A 784 -23.01 14.60 10.18
C ASN A 784 -23.26 13.11 9.88
N PHE A 785 -23.73 12.83 8.67
CA PHE A 785 -23.98 11.46 8.21
C PHE A 785 -22.66 10.67 8.14
N LEU A 786 -21.61 11.24 7.51
CA LEU A 786 -20.28 10.64 7.48
C LEU A 786 -19.67 10.48 8.86
N GLN A 787 -19.80 11.49 9.71
CA GLN A 787 -19.27 11.46 11.07
C GLN A 787 -19.87 10.32 11.90
N GLN A 788 -21.18 10.15 11.84
CA GLN A 788 -21.90 9.10 12.58
C GLN A 788 -21.56 7.70 12.05
N LEU A 789 -21.57 7.51 10.74
CA LEU A 789 -21.27 6.20 10.13
C LEU A 789 -19.82 5.75 10.36
N GLY A 790 -18.87 6.69 10.26
CA GLY A 790 -17.44 6.41 10.40
C GLY A 790 -16.91 6.58 11.82
N ASN A 791 -17.75 6.99 12.77
CA ASN A 791 -17.34 7.39 14.13
C ASN A 791 -16.11 8.33 14.11
N VAL A 792 -16.11 9.30 13.16
CA VAL A 792 -14.98 10.18 12.91
C VAL A 792 -14.90 11.26 13.99
N GLU A 793 -13.72 11.51 14.52
CA GLU A 793 -13.51 12.55 15.54
C GLU A 793 -13.77 13.96 14.97
N ASP A 794 -14.27 14.86 15.82
CA ASP A 794 -14.55 16.26 15.45
C ASP A 794 -13.34 16.97 14.83
N HIS A 795 -12.16 16.71 15.38
CA HIS A 795 -10.92 17.29 14.88
C HIS A 795 -10.63 16.81 13.46
N GLU A 796 -10.77 15.50 13.20
CA GLU A 796 -10.56 14.90 11.89
C GLU A 796 -11.58 15.39 10.87
N MET A 797 -12.86 15.51 11.26
CA MET A 797 -13.89 16.09 10.40
C MET A 797 -13.53 17.50 9.96
N ARG A 798 -13.10 18.36 10.89
CA ARG A 798 -12.74 19.76 10.62
C ARG A 798 -11.41 19.91 9.86
N ARG A 799 -10.53 18.92 9.91
CA ARG A 799 -9.26 18.92 9.17
C ARG A 799 -9.42 18.35 7.76
N THR A 800 -10.33 17.38 7.59
CA THR A 800 -10.53 16.70 6.32
C THR A 800 -11.53 17.41 5.41
N PHE A 801 -12.59 17.97 6.00
CA PHE A 801 -13.73 18.52 5.27
C PHE A 801 -13.92 20.02 5.49
N ASN A 802 -14.61 20.66 4.54
CA ASN A 802 -14.99 22.08 4.64
C ASN A 802 -16.12 22.36 5.64
N MET A 803 -16.78 21.35 6.14
CA MET A 803 -17.88 21.42 7.12
C MET A 803 -19.00 22.40 6.75
N GLY A 804 -19.24 22.63 5.45
CA GLY A 804 -20.26 23.54 4.92
C GLY A 804 -19.76 24.94 4.58
N LEU A 805 -18.49 25.26 4.79
CA LEU A 805 -17.85 26.53 4.45
C LEU A 805 -16.81 26.32 3.35
N GLY A 806 -17.07 26.80 2.13
CA GLY A 806 -16.14 26.63 1.02
C GLY A 806 -15.14 27.79 0.91
N PHE A 807 -15.46 28.97 1.46
CA PHE A 807 -14.59 30.15 1.37
C PHE A 807 -14.74 31.03 2.61
N ILE A 808 -13.65 31.68 3.06
CA ILE A 808 -13.66 32.62 4.19
C ILE A 808 -13.05 33.95 3.74
N VAL A 809 -13.71 35.05 4.15
CA VAL A 809 -13.32 36.42 3.85
C VAL A 809 -13.11 37.18 5.16
N ALA A 810 -11.95 37.84 5.30
CA ALA A 810 -11.68 38.73 6.42
C ALA A 810 -11.93 40.21 6.03
N VAL A 811 -12.80 40.88 6.82
CA VAL A 811 -13.15 42.28 6.63
C VAL A 811 -13.11 43.03 7.96
N ARG A 812 -13.11 44.39 7.91
CA ARG A 812 -13.23 45.21 9.10
C ARG A 812 -14.65 45.15 9.70
N PRO A 813 -14.81 45.36 11.02
CA PRO A 813 -16.10 45.34 11.65
C PRO A 813 -17.14 46.29 11.04
N HIS A 814 -16.71 47.44 10.56
CA HIS A 814 -17.61 48.42 9.96
C HIS A 814 -18.00 48.13 8.50
N ASP A 815 -17.32 47.18 7.85
CA ASP A 815 -17.59 46.75 6.45
C ASP A 815 -18.49 45.49 6.43
N VAL A 816 -18.81 44.87 7.57
CA VAL A 816 -19.50 43.58 7.64
C VAL A 816 -20.90 43.63 7.04
N ASP A 817 -21.72 44.63 7.39
CA ASP A 817 -23.08 44.70 6.90
C ASP A 817 -23.10 44.89 5.37
N LEU A 818 -22.26 45.77 4.83
CA LEU A 818 -22.15 46.00 3.39
C LEU A 818 -21.61 44.75 2.68
N ALA A 819 -20.67 44.04 3.29
CA ALA A 819 -20.11 42.79 2.71
C ALA A 819 -21.17 41.69 2.63
N LEU A 820 -21.96 41.52 3.70
CA LEU A 820 -23.05 40.53 3.72
C LEU A 820 -24.15 40.88 2.70
N GLU A 821 -24.60 42.16 2.69
CA GLU A 821 -25.59 42.62 1.72
C GLU A 821 -25.12 42.41 0.29
N THR A 822 -23.86 42.70 0.00
CA THR A 822 -23.26 42.51 -1.35
C THR A 822 -23.25 41.02 -1.74
N LEU A 823 -22.79 40.15 -0.85
CA LEU A 823 -22.72 38.71 -1.13
C LEU A 823 -24.11 38.08 -1.29
N ILE A 824 -25.08 38.47 -0.44
CA ILE A 824 -26.46 37.98 -0.53
C ILE A 824 -27.13 38.46 -1.83
N ALA A 825 -26.89 39.70 -2.24
CA ALA A 825 -27.42 40.25 -3.50
C ALA A 825 -26.86 39.49 -4.74
N LEU A 826 -25.67 38.90 -4.63
CA LEU A 826 -25.06 38.02 -5.63
C LEU A 826 -25.52 36.57 -5.59
N GLY A 827 -26.38 36.21 -4.63
CA GLY A 827 -26.94 34.88 -4.45
C GLY A 827 -26.13 33.95 -3.52
N GLU A 828 -25.11 34.48 -2.85
CA GLU A 828 -24.32 33.68 -1.92
C GLU A 828 -25.06 33.46 -0.60
N ARG A 829 -24.94 32.27 -0.05
CA ARG A 829 -25.31 31.96 1.33
C ARG A 829 -24.09 32.23 2.20
N CYS A 830 -24.13 33.27 3.00
CA CYS A 830 -23.00 33.71 3.81
C CYS A 830 -23.44 34.19 5.19
N CYS A 831 -22.56 34.12 6.17
CA CYS A 831 -22.76 34.57 7.52
C CYS A 831 -21.42 34.92 8.19
N VAL A 832 -21.48 35.64 9.31
CA VAL A 832 -20.34 35.83 10.19
C VAL A 832 -20.03 34.49 10.87
N VAL A 833 -18.80 34.02 10.75
CA VAL A 833 -18.37 32.70 11.28
C VAL A 833 -17.31 32.84 12.38
N GLY A 834 -16.82 34.04 12.65
CA GLY A 834 -15.83 34.26 13.69
C GLY A 834 -15.08 35.57 13.57
N GLN A 835 -13.94 35.64 14.22
CA GLN A 835 -13.10 36.85 14.21
C GLN A 835 -11.62 36.52 14.35
N VAL A 836 -10.77 37.45 13.92
CA VAL A 836 -9.32 37.41 14.12
C VAL A 836 -8.99 37.86 15.53
N ILE A 837 -8.15 37.11 16.21
CA ILE A 837 -7.70 37.37 17.60
C ILE A 837 -6.16 37.33 17.66
N PRO A 838 -5.53 37.83 18.74
CA PRO A 838 -4.08 37.60 18.96
C PRO A 838 -3.82 36.11 19.20
N GLY A 839 -2.70 35.57 18.63
CA GLY A 839 -2.29 34.18 18.77
C GLY A 839 -1.11 33.82 17.89
N ASN A 840 -0.87 32.54 17.62
CA ASN A 840 0.28 32.01 16.88
C ASN A 840 -0.14 31.16 15.67
N GLY A 841 -1.21 31.55 14.96
CA GLY A 841 -1.67 30.84 13.76
C GLY A 841 -2.67 29.73 14.02
N GLU A 842 -3.09 29.50 15.25
CA GLU A 842 -4.08 28.46 15.61
C GLU A 842 -5.52 28.88 15.25
N VAL A 843 -6.39 27.88 15.08
CA VAL A 843 -7.85 28.06 14.94
C VAL A 843 -8.53 27.55 16.21
N LEU A 844 -9.21 28.46 16.94
CA LEU A 844 -9.95 28.14 18.16
C LEU A 844 -11.43 28.00 17.84
N PHE A 845 -12.00 26.85 18.06
CA PHE A 845 -13.42 26.58 17.88
C PHE A 845 -14.16 26.82 19.21
N VAL A 846 -15.20 27.62 19.18
CA VAL A 846 -16.06 27.90 20.35
C VAL A 846 -17.49 27.51 20.05
N ASN A 847 -18.18 26.94 21.03
CA ASN A 847 -19.61 26.69 21.01
C ASN A 847 -20.24 27.81 21.81
N GLU A 848 -21.22 28.50 21.27
CA GLU A 848 -22.12 29.34 22.06
C GLU A 848 -23.33 28.56 22.61
#